data_60f81cf901ac0ead6e58793ab6693146
#
_entry.id   60f81cf901ac0ead6e58793ab6693146
#
_cell.length_a   1.000
_cell.length_b   1.000
_cell.length_c   1.000
_cell.angle_alpha   90.00
_cell.angle_beta   90.00
_cell.angle_gamma   90.00
#
_symmetry.space_group_name_H-M   'P 1'
#
loop_
_entity.id
_entity.type
_entity.pdbx_description
1 polymer ?
#
loop_
_entity_poly.entity_id
_entity_poly.type
_entity_poly.pdbx_seq_one_letter_code
_entity_poly.pdbx_strand_id
1 'polypeptide(L)'
;MAQMVMMTSACCTAVLVLVLCGVAQAFMPVSGGTNTHATITGNAVLSKITEVCRAVAESEGREFNPTGSSAEELLRACLGTATGEVSAAKFRTALNQIYMQNGLVDRDLANSPAHHFSNEAFAQARALITEGTVSVKANVRKGNFQAARETLGRACHTLQDFYSHSNWVELGNRGPYMNLLRPDLPIDNVAGKCSHGGASDMTSTEIPRGGISKDERRADNAALHDAAVAVATQATLALLEDIRGAAGNKEFLRLMGIARSSVLCFVIDTTGSMADDIAEAKRVASNIIDSKKGTVDEPSEYILVQFNDPKFGPLVRTTDPDVMKNQIAALSANGGGDIPEMCLSGLELALTGAPPSSQIYIFTDAPAKDMHLEKTIIALIRSSKSTVNIFMTPSKRSSKYSGRYPRADFRVYYDMALASGGQAVEVSKSSLPEATEIIVDSSTSALVTILQRARNPGKIETFPFLLDESVSNVTLYITGTAVAFTLQNPTGVSQSSTETTGPLGTINTVGNLKRVRLTTLNQTGLWEIRMNSGNAYTVKVTGSPTKLLLTLTGRHGPESLKVMEAALVEVSGSGVANGTVEDMGGGNFLVSINSAPAGEFVVLLKGKDASTSSRFQRQSTTQMSVTPVSVKVVADSSMEPGKSLDIPFTISTSVPRTKFNIRARNDKNFVMKYPNSIVSGSRSTADGTLTITAPSNTASGTDITLTIDVESAGTSDSNYAVVRLSVIKKVTDFTPPECNMFNINNSCPTDCRNASWHATVNMTDGNGTGVEKVWIQEGDVFHSANETEHGGITVIQYFCQISCCTPNLKVSVTDKEGNVGTCFHSIRPITTPAPFTTPNGGPPSLGMATPLWICLLLSATAMIRDLAPLSL
;
A
#
# COMPACT_ATOMS: atom_id res chain seq x y z
N MET A 1 -20.41 -18.52 51.35
CA MET A 1 -20.55 -18.62 49.89
C MET A 1 -20.52 -17.25 49.18
N ALA A 2 -19.92 -16.23 49.77
CA ALA A 2 -19.83 -14.89 49.14
C ALA A 2 -18.38 -14.41 49.00
N GLN A 3 -17.40 -15.32 49.09
CA GLN A 3 -15.96 -14.99 48.95
C GLN A 3 -15.26 -15.71 47.78
N MET A 4 -16.02 -16.43 46.97
CA MET A 4 -15.44 -17.23 45.86
C MET A 4 -15.80 -16.74 44.47
N VAL A 5 -16.51 -15.60 44.36
CA VAL A 5 -16.91 -15.02 43.04
C VAL A 5 -16.09 -13.76 42.68
N MET A 6 -15.26 -13.25 43.56
CA MET A 6 -14.43 -12.06 43.27
C MET A 6 -13.01 -12.37 42.80
N MET A 7 -12.62 -13.62 42.58
CA MET A 7 -11.27 -13.99 42.13
C MET A 7 -11.17 -14.39 40.63
N THR A 8 -12.28 -14.50 39.93
CA THR A 8 -12.26 -14.89 38.49
C THR A 8 -12.33 -13.73 37.52
N SER A 9 -12.64 -12.50 38.01
CA SER A 9 -12.68 -11.32 37.13
C SER A 9 -11.37 -10.54 37.08
N ALA A 10 -10.45 -10.77 38.01
CA ALA A 10 -9.15 -10.08 38.04
C ALA A 10 -8.04 -10.79 37.23
N CYS A 11 -8.25 -12.06 36.84
CA CYS A 11 -7.26 -12.79 36.06
C CYS A 11 -7.34 -12.53 34.54
N CYS A 12 -8.49 -12.13 33.99
CA CYS A 12 -8.62 -11.88 32.56
C CYS A 12 -8.12 -10.50 32.11
N THR A 13 -8.14 -9.51 33.02
CA THR A 13 -7.55 -8.18 32.76
C THR A 13 -6.04 -8.13 33.00
N ALA A 14 -5.49 -9.02 33.84
CA ALA A 14 -4.03 -9.08 34.06
C ALA A 14 -3.26 -9.81 32.94
N VAL A 15 -3.92 -10.66 32.14
CA VAL A 15 -3.26 -11.40 31.05
C VAL A 15 -3.09 -10.56 29.78
N LEU A 16 -3.92 -9.52 29.58
CA LEU A 16 -3.76 -8.61 28.43
C LEU A 16 -2.72 -7.50 28.66
N VAL A 17 -2.35 -7.23 29.91
CA VAL A 17 -1.31 -6.24 30.28
C VAL A 17 0.05 -6.90 30.48
N LEU A 18 0.13 -8.23 30.68
CA LEU A 18 1.39 -8.96 30.91
C LEU A 18 2.07 -9.47 29.64
N VAL A 19 1.48 -9.31 28.46
CA VAL A 19 2.13 -9.60 27.17
C VAL A 19 2.89 -8.40 26.61
N LEU A 20 2.79 -7.22 27.24
CA LEU A 20 3.47 -5.98 26.83
C LEU A 20 4.70 -5.61 27.66
N CYS A 21 5.10 -6.41 28.63
CA CYS A 21 6.30 -6.16 29.44
C CYS A 21 7.30 -7.29 29.26
N GLY A 22 8.26 -7.13 28.36
CA GLY A 22 9.44 -7.97 28.33
C GLY A 22 10.01 -8.34 26.99
N VAL A 23 9.94 -7.42 26.01
CA VAL A 23 10.76 -7.55 24.80
C VAL A 23 11.65 -6.31 24.76
N ALA A 24 12.95 -6.50 24.81
CA ALA A 24 13.90 -5.44 24.48
C ALA A 24 13.64 -5.03 23.02
N GLN A 25 13.11 -3.84 22.81
CA GLN A 25 12.72 -3.34 21.49
C GLN A 25 13.78 -2.37 21.04
N ALA A 26 14.40 -2.68 19.94
CA ALA A 26 15.18 -1.74 19.16
C ALA A 26 14.26 -0.64 18.65
N PHE A 27 14.70 0.61 18.65
CA PHE A 27 13.88 1.79 18.33
C PHE A 27 12.37 1.51 18.40
N MET A 28 11.72 1.83 19.49
CA MET A 28 10.29 1.53 19.73
C MET A 28 9.46 1.54 18.44
N PRO A 29 8.64 0.54 18.14
CA PRO A 29 7.92 0.45 16.87
C PRO A 29 6.89 1.57 16.66
N VAL A 30 6.23 2.03 17.73
CA VAL A 30 5.22 3.10 17.66
C VAL A 30 5.10 3.82 19.01
N SER A 31 5.33 5.13 19.03
CA SER A 31 5.04 6.13 20.06
C SER A 31 5.55 5.93 21.51
N GLY A 32 6.16 6.98 22.05
CA GLY A 32 6.61 7.05 23.43
C GLY A 32 7.53 8.24 23.74
N GLY A 33 7.56 9.28 22.91
CA GLY A 33 8.43 10.45 23.12
C GLY A 33 9.91 10.27 22.71
N THR A 34 10.22 9.21 21.97
CA THR A 34 11.51 8.91 21.36
C THR A 34 11.34 8.71 19.86
N ASN A 35 12.44 8.76 19.10
CA ASN A 35 12.40 8.43 17.69
C ASN A 35 12.27 6.91 17.53
N THR A 36 11.26 6.51 16.76
CA THR A 36 10.90 5.11 16.52
C THR A 36 11.37 4.64 15.16
N HIS A 37 11.33 3.34 14.91
CA HIS A 37 11.54 2.77 13.56
C HIS A 37 10.62 3.43 12.51
N ALA A 38 9.36 3.66 12.86
CA ALA A 38 8.41 4.34 11.98
C ALA A 38 8.83 5.79 11.70
N THR A 39 9.34 6.51 12.70
CA THR A 39 9.84 7.89 12.56
C THR A 39 11.08 7.94 11.65
N ILE A 40 12.05 7.05 11.88
CA ILE A 40 13.29 6.96 11.09
C ILE A 40 12.95 6.65 9.63
N THR A 41 12.14 5.62 9.41
CA THR A 41 11.69 5.21 8.07
C THR A 41 10.89 6.32 7.40
N GLY A 42 9.98 6.95 8.12
CA GLY A 42 9.15 8.06 7.62
C GLY A 42 9.97 9.24 7.15
N ASN A 43 10.91 9.70 7.96
CA ASN A 43 11.79 10.81 7.63
C ASN A 43 12.64 10.50 6.38
N ALA A 44 13.20 9.29 6.30
CA ALA A 44 14.00 8.87 5.15
C ALA A 44 13.13 8.78 3.87
N VAL A 45 11.96 8.15 3.93
CA VAL A 45 11.07 8.00 2.78
C VAL A 45 10.56 9.35 2.29
N LEU A 46 10.08 10.22 3.18
CA LEU A 46 9.59 11.56 2.81
C LEU A 46 10.70 12.42 2.21
N SER A 47 11.91 12.37 2.77
CA SER A 47 13.07 13.07 2.22
C SER A 47 13.41 12.59 0.81
N LYS A 48 13.46 11.25 0.60
CA LYS A 48 13.77 10.67 -0.71
C LYS A 48 12.67 10.97 -1.74
N ILE A 49 11.41 10.89 -1.36
CA ILE A 49 10.29 11.26 -2.24
C ILE A 49 10.38 12.74 -2.65
N THR A 50 10.69 13.63 -1.71
CA THR A 50 10.86 15.06 -2.00
C THR A 50 11.95 15.29 -3.06
N GLU A 51 13.09 14.61 -2.93
CA GLU A 51 14.17 14.64 -3.92
C GLU A 51 13.70 14.12 -5.30
N VAL A 52 13.02 12.96 -5.33
CA VAL A 52 12.53 12.36 -6.57
C VAL A 52 11.47 13.22 -7.24
N CYS A 53 10.52 13.76 -6.46
CA CYS A 53 9.47 14.63 -6.97
C CYS A 53 10.04 15.93 -7.57
N ARG A 54 11.07 16.48 -6.94
CA ARG A 54 11.79 17.64 -7.50
C ARG A 54 12.41 17.29 -8.85
N ALA A 55 13.17 16.19 -8.92
CA ALA A 55 13.80 15.75 -10.17
C ALA A 55 12.76 15.48 -11.28
N VAL A 56 11.62 14.91 -10.95
CA VAL A 56 10.53 14.69 -11.92
C VAL A 56 9.90 16.01 -12.38
N ALA A 57 9.60 16.92 -11.46
CA ALA A 57 9.05 18.23 -11.82
C ALA A 57 10.00 19.05 -12.70
N GLU A 58 11.28 19.07 -12.36
CA GLU A 58 12.34 19.73 -13.14
C GLU A 58 12.45 19.13 -14.54
N SER A 59 12.41 17.79 -14.67
CA SER A 59 12.45 17.13 -15.99
C SER A 59 11.20 17.41 -16.86
N GLU A 60 10.09 17.77 -16.23
CA GLU A 60 8.84 18.18 -16.90
C GLU A 60 8.76 19.72 -17.11
N GLY A 61 9.80 20.47 -16.78
CA GLY A 61 9.83 21.94 -16.89
C GLY A 61 8.90 22.65 -15.89
N ARG A 62 8.55 21.99 -14.78
CA ARG A 62 7.67 22.52 -13.73
C ARG A 62 8.47 22.97 -12.51
N GLU A 63 8.00 23.99 -11.84
CA GLU A 63 8.52 24.38 -10.54
C GLU A 63 8.04 23.40 -9.46
N PHE A 64 8.95 23.02 -8.56
CA PHE A 64 8.65 22.18 -7.39
C PHE A 64 8.64 23.04 -6.13
N ASN A 65 7.47 23.51 -5.74
CA ASN A 65 7.25 24.37 -4.58
C ASN A 65 6.22 23.76 -3.63
N PRO A 66 6.60 22.79 -2.77
CA PRO A 66 5.69 22.27 -1.76
C PRO A 66 5.36 23.37 -0.74
N THR A 67 4.09 23.58 -0.45
CA THR A 67 3.59 24.60 0.48
C THR A 67 3.75 24.16 1.94
N GLY A 68 4.11 22.90 2.18
CA GLY A 68 4.37 22.30 3.50
C GLY A 68 4.96 20.90 3.37
N SER A 69 5.01 20.17 4.48
CA SER A 69 5.62 18.84 4.59
C SER A 69 4.60 17.69 4.66
N SER A 70 3.31 17.98 4.50
CA SER A 70 2.29 16.94 4.49
C SER A 70 2.36 16.08 3.22
N ALA A 71 1.89 14.83 3.31
CA ALA A 71 1.83 13.93 2.16
C ALA A 71 1.06 14.53 0.98
N GLU A 72 0.00 15.28 1.26
CA GLU A 72 -0.86 15.94 0.28
C GLU A 72 -0.16 17.07 -0.45
N GLU A 73 0.56 17.90 0.29
CA GLU A 73 1.30 19.05 -0.26
C GLU A 73 2.47 18.57 -1.11
N LEU A 74 3.17 17.54 -0.63
CA LEU A 74 4.24 16.92 -1.38
C LEU A 74 3.73 16.29 -2.69
N LEU A 75 2.58 15.62 -2.64
CA LEU A 75 1.95 15.06 -3.84
C LEU A 75 1.53 16.11 -4.85
N ARG A 76 0.92 17.21 -4.40
CA ARG A 76 0.56 18.32 -5.30
C ARG A 76 1.78 18.90 -5.97
N ALA A 77 2.86 19.12 -5.23
CA ALA A 77 4.09 19.61 -5.81
C ALA A 77 4.70 18.61 -6.79
N CYS A 78 4.60 17.30 -6.49
CA CYS A 78 5.13 16.21 -7.30
C CYS A 78 4.41 16.05 -8.64
N LEU A 79 3.08 16.02 -8.62
CA LEU A 79 2.25 15.67 -9.78
C LEU A 79 1.56 16.87 -10.44
N GLY A 80 1.71 18.07 -9.89
CA GLY A 80 1.09 19.31 -10.38
C GLY A 80 -0.43 19.36 -10.12
N THR A 81 -1.14 20.25 -10.83
CA THR A 81 -2.59 20.45 -10.67
C THR A 81 -3.44 19.27 -11.14
N ALA A 82 -2.84 18.33 -11.86
CA ALA A 82 -3.47 17.08 -12.29
C ALA A 82 -3.56 16.01 -11.20
N THR A 83 -3.24 16.35 -9.96
CA THR A 83 -3.42 15.47 -8.82
C THR A 83 -4.89 15.29 -8.52
N GLY A 84 -5.49 14.27 -9.07
CA GLY A 84 -6.73 13.74 -8.55
C GLY A 84 -6.53 13.32 -7.09
N GLU A 85 -7.57 13.43 -6.29
CA GLU A 85 -7.64 13.20 -4.84
C GLU A 85 -7.20 11.80 -4.36
N VAL A 86 -6.86 10.94 -5.29
CA VAL A 86 -6.60 9.52 -5.15
C VAL A 86 -5.26 9.18 -4.55
N SER A 87 -4.27 9.98 -4.82
CA SER A 87 -2.88 9.62 -4.57
C SER A 87 -2.51 9.67 -3.08
N ALA A 88 -3.09 10.58 -2.29
CA ALA A 88 -2.76 10.71 -0.87
C ALA A 88 -3.12 9.48 -0.04
N ALA A 89 -4.28 8.87 -0.28
CA ALA A 89 -4.70 7.66 0.42
C ALA A 89 -3.81 6.47 0.06
N LYS A 90 -3.44 6.30 -1.21
CA LYS A 90 -2.52 5.25 -1.66
C LYS A 90 -1.12 5.46 -1.11
N PHE A 91 -0.63 6.69 -1.12
CA PHE A 91 0.66 7.04 -0.53
C PHE A 91 0.70 6.69 0.97
N ARG A 92 -0.30 7.10 1.75
CA ARG A 92 -0.40 6.73 3.17
C ARG A 92 -0.51 5.22 3.38
N THR A 93 -1.31 4.53 2.55
CA THR A 93 -1.40 3.07 2.61
C THR A 93 -0.06 2.42 2.35
N ALA A 94 0.70 2.90 1.36
CA ALA A 94 2.04 2.41 1.07
C ALA A 94 3.01 2.64 2.24
N LEU A 95 3.01 3.84 2.81
CA LEU A 95 3.82 4.15 4.00
C LEU A 95 3.43 3.27 5.19
N ASN A 96 2.13 3.12 5.45
CA ASN A 96 1.65 2.28 6.54
C ASN A 96 2.01 0.81 6.36
N GLN A 97 2.03 0.29 5.13
CA GLN A 97 2.52 -1.06 4.85
C GLN A 97 4.00 -1.21 5.22
N ILE A 98 4.84 -0.26 4.85
CA ILE A 98 6.27 -0.27 5.18
C ILE A 98 6.46 -0.17 6.70
N TYR A 99 5.77 0.75 7.38
CA TYR A 99 5.87 0.95 8.84
C TYR A 99 5.38 -0.27 9.61
N MET A 100 4.25 -0.84 9.19
CA MET A 100 3.70 -2.03 9.83
C MET A 100 4.68 -3.20 9.74
N GLN A 101 5.25 -3.46 8.56
CA GLN A 101 6.19 -4.56 8.39
C GLN A 101 7.52 -4.33 9.11
N ASN A 102 7.95 -3.08 9.24
CA ASN A 102 9.07 -2.73 10.07
C ASN A 102 8.80 -3.08 11.55
N GLY A 103 7.70 -2.61 12.11
CA GLY A 103 7.35 -2.90 13.52
C GLY A 103 6.95 -4.35 13.79
N LEU A 104 6.51 -5.12 12.78
CA LEU A 104 6.19 -6.54 12.95
C LEU A 104 7.44 -7.41 13.21
N VAL A 105 8.62 -6.96 12.84
CA VAL A 105 9.88 -7.67 13.12
C VAL A 105 10.07 -7.80 14.64
N ASP A 106 9.89 -6.72 15.40
CA ASP A 106 9.94 -6.76 16.88
C ASP A 106 8.93 -7.72 17.50
N ARG A 107 7.74 -7.80 16.91
CA ARG A 107 6.68 -8.66 17.44
C ARG A 107 6.87 -10.11 17.08
N ASP A 108 7.18 -10.40 15.82
CA ASP A 108 7.11 -11.74 15.25
C ASP A 108 8.46 -12.44 15.23
N LEU A 109 9.54 -11.67 15.16
CA LEU A 109 10.92 -12.13 15.04
C LEU A 109 11.81 -11.66 16.20
N ALA A 110 11.22 -11.24 17.30
CA ALA A 110 11.91 -10.71 18.50
C ALA A 110 13.07 -11.58 19.00
N ASN A 111 13.02 -12.90 18.79
CA ASN A 111 14.05 -13.85 19.21
C ASN A 111 15.06 -14.18 18.10
N SER A 112 15.07 -13.45 17.00
CA SER A 112 15.98 -13.68 15.88
C SER A 112 17.22 -12.77 15.98
N PRO A 113 18.40 -13.26 16.33
CA PRO A 113 19.60 -12.43 16.43
C PRO A 113 19.96 -11.71 15.14
N ALA A 114 19.71 -12.33 13.99
CA ALA A 114 20.03 -11.76 12.69
C ALA A 114 19.14 -10.54 12.36
N HIS A 115 17.88 -10.53 12.78
CA HIS A 115 16.99 -9.38 12.50
C HIS A 115 17.34 -8.17 13.37
N HIS A 116 17.98 -8.36 14.52
CA HIS A 116 18.26 -7.31 15.51
C HIS A 116 19.76 -7.06 15.74
N PHE A 117 20.64 -7.57 14.91
CA PHE A 117 22.09 -7.47 15.09
C PHE A 117 22.57 -7.93 16.48
N SER A 118 21.88 -8.87 17.09
CA SER A 118 22.23 -9.44 18.38
C SER A 118 23.23 -10.61 18.24
N ASN A 119 23.88 -11.03 19.32
CA ASN A 119 24.77 -12.20 19.36
C ASN A 119 25.86 -12.20 18.28
N GLU A 120 26.38 -11.05 17.90
CA GLU A 120 27.40 -10.92 16.83
C GLU A 120 26.93 -11.45 15.45
N ALA A 121 25.62 -11.47 15.17
CA ALA A 121 25.05 -12.03 13.96
C ALA A 121 25.19 -11.10 12.73
N PHE A 122 26.34 -10.43 12.57
CA PHE A 122 26.57 -9.40 11.54
C PHE A 122 26.46 -9.92 10.11
N ALA A 123 27.02 -11.07 9.81
CA ALA A 123 27.00 -11.65 8.47
C ALA A 123 25.56 -12.06 8.08
N GLN A 124 24.85 -12.67 9.02
CA GLN A 124 23.45 -13.08 8.81
C GLN A 124 22.53 -11.89 8.67
N ALA A 125 22.70 -10.85 9.50
CA ALA A 125 21.91 -9.63 9.43
C ALA A 125 22.14 -8.87 8.12
N ARG A 126 23.40 -8.75 7.67
CA ARG A 126 23.72 -8.21 6.35
C ARG A 126 23.06 -9.01 5.23
N ALA A 127 23.07 -10.33 5.29
CA ALA A 127 22.40 -11.17 4.29
C ALA A 127 20.91 -10.85 4.21
N LEU A 128 20.21 -10.69 5.36
CA LEU A 128 18.79 -10.27 5.37
C LEU A 128 18.56 -8.92 4.68
N ILE A 129 19.42 -7.93 4.93
CA ILE A 129 19.35 -6.61 4.30
C ILE A 129 19.57 -6.72 2.78
N THR A 130 20.61 -7.40 2.35
CA THR A 130 21.00 -7.47 0.94
C THR A 130 20.05 -8.34 0.13
N GLU A 131 19.62 -9.49 0.64
CA GLU A 131 18.60 -10.35 0.02
C GLU A 131 17.24 -9.65 -0.02
N GLY A 132 16.88 -8.94 1.05
CA GLY A 132 15.70 -8.10 1.09
C GLY A 132 15.73 -7.02 0.01
N THR A 133 16.86 -6.34 -0.16
CA THR A 133 17.05 -5.31 -1.20
C THR A 133 16.91 -5.88 -2.61
N VAL A 134 17.52 -7.03 -2.88
CA VAL A 134 17.37 -7.75 -4.15
C VAL A 134 15.90 -8.13 -4.40
N SER A 135 15.23 -8.65 -3.37
CA SER A 135 13.81 -8.98 -3.44
C SER A 135 12.94 -7.76 -3.74
N VAL A 136 13.19 -6.61 -3.09
CA VAL A 136 12.50 -5.36 -3.38
C VAL A 136 12.68 -4.97 -4.85
N LYS A 137 13.91 -4.93 -5.34
CA LYS A 137 14.23 -4.56 -6.74
C LYS A 137 13.53 -5.50 -7.74
N ALA A 138 13.58 -6.82 -7.51
CA ALA A 138 12.94 -7.81 -8.37
C ALA A 138 11.41 -7.67 -8.39
N ASN A 139 10.79 -7.43 -7.23
CA ASN A 139 9.35 -7.21 -7.13
C ASN A 139 8.92 -5.90 -7.79
N VAL A 140 9.67 -4.82 -7.65
CA VAL A 140 9.40 -3.54 -8.33
C VAL A 140 9.43 -3.72 -9.86
N ARG A 141 10.42 -4.43 -10.42
CA ARG A 141 10.48 -4.73 -11.86
C ARG A 141 9.25 -5.49 -12.36
N LYS A 142 8.63 -6.33 -11.52
CA LYS A 142 7.42 -7.10 -11.86
C LYS A 142 6.12 -6.37 -11.52
N GLY A 143 6.19 -5.16 -10.94
CA GLY A 143 5.02 -4.42 -10.49
C GLY A 143 4.38 -4.94 -9.21
N ASN A 144 5.05 -5.84 -8.48
CA ASN A 144 4.57 -6.44 -7.22
C ASN A 144 4.84 -5.50 -6.03
N PHE A 145 4.33 -4.28 -6.09
CA PHE A 145 4.67 -3.22 -5.12
C PHE A 145 4.28 -3.54 -3.69
N GLN A 146 3.26 -4.34 -3.45
CA GLN A 146 2.90 -4.75 -2.08
C GLN A 146 3.98 -5.62 -1.48
N ALA A 147 4.39 -6.69 -2.16
CA ALA A 147 5.47 -7.58 -1.70
C ALA A 147 6.78 -6.80 -1.52
N ALA A 148 7.07 -5.88 -2.45
CA ALA A 148 8.24 -4.99 -2.34
C ALA A 148 8.19 -4.12 -1.07
N ARG A 149 7.05 -3.51 -0.72
CA ARG A 149 6.90 -2.71 0.50
C ARG A 149 7.00 -3.53 1.78
N GLU A 150 6.43 -4.72 1.78
CA GLU A 150 6.51 -5.63 2.93
C GLU A 150 7.94 -6.03 3.22
N THR A 151 8.70 -6.39 2.18
CA THR A 151 10.12 -6.73 2.29
C THR A 151 10.97 -5.51 2.65
N LEU A 152 10.68 -4.33 2.06
CA LEU A 152 11.38 -3.09 2.38
C LEU A 152 11.23 -2.73 3.87
N GLY A 153 10.04 -2.86 4.44
CA GLY A 153 9.80 -2.60 5.86
C GLY A 153 10.71 -3.46 6.75
N ARG A 154 10.78 -4.76 6.48
CA ARG A 154 11.64 -5.69 7.22
C ARG A 154 13.13 -5.39 7.06
N ALA A 155 13.58 -5.12 5.85
CA ALA A 155 14.97 -4.76 5.59
C ALA A 155 15.37 -3.43 6.28
N CYS A 156 14.45 -2.45 6.31
CA CYS A 156 14.67 -1.20 7.05
C CYS A 156 14.82 -1.44 8.55
N HIS A 157 14.02 -2.32 9.15
CA HIS A 157 14.15 -2.68 10.56
C HIS A 157 15.56 -3.16 10.89
N THR A 158 15.99 -4.23 10.25
CA THR A 158 17.31 -4.82 10.47
C THR A 158 18.44 -3.83 10.23
N LEU A 159 18.34 -3.00 9.17
CA LEU A 159 19.33 -1.96 8.88
C LEU A 159 19.44 -0.90 9.98
N GLN A 160 18.29 -0.50 10.55
CA GLN A 160 18.21 0.53 11.59
C GLN A 160 18.76 0.00 12.92
N ASP A 161 18.49 -1.27 13.24
CA ASP A 161 18.96 -1.92 14.45
C ASP A 161 20.48 -2.01 14.55
N PHE A 162 21.20 -2.07 13.44
CA PHE A 162 22.64 -1.98 13.47
C PHE A 162 23.13 -0.74 14.24
N TYR A 163 22.50 0.41 14.05
CA TYR A 163 22.92 1.67 14.68
C TYR A 163 22.46 1.78 16.13
N SER A 164 21.42 1.06 16.49
CA SER A 164 20.94 0.98 17.85
C SER A 164 21.77 0.00 18.71
N HIS A 165 22.10 -1.13 18.16
CA HIS A 165 22.69 -2.24 18.91
C HIS A 165 24.21 -2.40 18.71
N SER A 166 24.82 -1.85 17.66
CA SER A 166 26.27 -1.89 17.49
C SER A 166 26.97 -0.71 18.20
N ASN A 167 28.27 -0.83 18.37
CA ASN A 167 29.12 0.28 18.85
C ASN A 167 29.60 1.23 17.74
N TRP A 168 28.96 1.21 16.57
CA TRP A 168 29.33 2.05 15.44
C TRP A 168 29.40 3.55 15.80
N VAL A 169 28.39 4.02 16.53
CA VAL A 169 28.29 5.43 16.96
C VAL A 169 29.29 5.75 18.09
N GLU A 170 29.49 4.80 19.01
CA GLU A 170 30.46 4.92 20.11
C GLU A 170 31.89 5.04 19.61
N LEU A 171 32.22 4.40 18.48
CA LEU A 171 33.51 4.52 17.80
C LEU A 171 33.71 5.88 17.11
N GLY A 172 32.74 6.79 17.23
CA GLY A 172 32.84 8.14 16.66
C GLY A 172 32.34 8.25 15.22
N ASN A 173 31.81 7.18 14.63
CA ASN A 173 31.28 7.21 13.26
C ASN A 173 30.02 8.07 13.20
N ARG A 174 29.93 8.92 12.17
CA ARG A 174 28.80 9.84 11.95
C ARG A 174 28.09 9.63 10.60
N GLY A 175 28.55 8.69 9.82
CA GLY A 175 27.95 8.29 8.53
C GLY A 175 27.50 6.84 8.53
N PRO A 176 26.72 6.42 7.53
CA PRO A 176 26.24 5.06 7.42
C PRO A 176 27.38 4.08 7.09
N TYR A 177 27.27 2.86 7.58
CA TYR A 177 28.18 1.77 7.25
C TYR A 177 27.72 1.12 5.94
N MET A 178 28.31 1.56 4.81
CA MET A 178 27.88 1.15 3.48
C MET A 178 28.06 -0.34 3.18
N ASN A 179 28.97 -1.02 3.88
CA ASN A 179 29.20 -2.46 3.71
C ASN A 179 27.98 -3.31 4.12
N LEU A 180 27.01 -2.74 4.85
CA LEU A 180 25.72 -3.41 5.12
C LEU A 180 24.85 -3.54 3.86
N LEU A 181 25.04 -2.66 2.88
CA LEU A 181 24.32 -2.66 1.62
C LEU A 181 25.12 -3.32 0.48
N ARG A 182 26.36 -3.70 0.74
CA ARG A 182 27.33 -4.20 -0.26
C ARG A 182 27.85 -5.58 0.18
N PRO A 183 27.24 -6.66 -0.29
CA PRO A 183 27.66 -8.02 0.10
C PRO A 183 29.05 -8.42 -0.45
N ASP A 184 29.54 -7.72 -1.47
CA ASP A 184 30.89 -7.86 -2.02
C ASP A 184 32.00 -7.29 -1.12
N LEU A 185 31.64 -6.42 -0.17
CA LEU A 185 32.60 -5.83 0.76
C LEU A 185 32.67 -6.61 2.07
N PRO A 186 33.84 -6.66 2.73
CA PRO A 186 33.97 -7.34 4.01
C PRO A 186 33.17 -6.65 5.12
N ILE A 187 32.57 -7.43 6.00
CA ILE A 187 31.89 -6.93 7.21
C ILE A 187 32.75 -7.16 8.45
N ASP A 188 33.80 -7.96 8.35
CA ASP A 188 34.59 -8.45 9.49
C ASP A 188 35.45 -7.39 10.20
N ASN A 189 35.58 -6.20 9.61
CA ASN A 189 36.41 -5.11 10.11
C ASN A 189 35.65 -4.09 10.97
N VAL A 190 34.45 -4.43 11.43
CA VAL A 190 33.75 -3.58 12.40
C VAL A 190 34.39 -3.78 13.76
N ALA A 191 35.29 -2.86 14.12
CA ALA A 191 35.91 -2.89 15.42
C ALA A 191 34.87 -2.73 16.54
N GLY A 192 34.97 -3.55 17.57
CA GLY A 192 34.04 -3.50 18.70
C GLY A 192 32.65 -3.96 18.30
N LYS A 193 32.54 -5.22 18.10
CA LYS A 193 31.30 -5.85 17.68
C LYS A 193 30.16 -5.64 18.66
N CYS A 194 29.01 -5.84 18.16
CA CYS A 194 27.78 -5.70 18.85
C CYS A 194 27.50 -6.89 19.70
N SER A 195 27.17 -6.65 20.88
CA SER A 195 26.15 -7.44 21.47
C SER A 195 25.00 -6.53 21.76
N HIS A 196 23.83 -7.07 21.83
CA HIS A 196 22.64 -6.38 22.17
C HIS A 196 22.79 -5.65 23.51
N GLY A 197 22.05 -4.61 23.67
CA GLY A 197 22.12 -3.85 24.86
C GLY A 197 21.11 -4.20 25.94
N GLY A 198 21.59 -4.52 27.11
CA GLY A 198 20.84 -4.49 28.33
C GLY A 198 20.45 -5.83 28.93
N ALA A 199 20.10 -5.80 30.22
CA ALA A 199 19.79 -6.97 31.02
C ALA A 199 18.52 -7.75 30.59
N SER A 200 17.73 -7.18 29.70
CA SER A 200 16.50 -7.79 29.17
C SER A 200 16.67 -8.43 27.79
N ASP A 201 17.88 -8.46 27.25
CA ASP A 201 18.13 -9.11 25.96
C ASP A 201 17.94 -10.63 26.06
N MET A 202 16.82 -11.10 25.51
CA MET A 202 16.47 -12.51 25.43
C MET A 202 17.15 -13.24 24.27
N THR A 203 17.83 -12.53 23.38
CA THR A 203 18.48 -13.07 22.19
C THR A 203 19.98 -13.29 22.38
N SER A 204 20.59 -12.72 23.42
CA SER A 204 21.98 -12.92 23.76
C SER A 204 22.16 -14.13 24.67
N THR A 205 23.13 -14.99 24.34
CA THR A 205 23.51 -16.13 25.18
C THR A 205 24.39 -15.72 26.35
N GLU A 206 24.97 -14.51 26.28
CA GLU A 206 25.81 -13.95 27.34
C GLU A 206 25.28 -12.54 27.66
N ILE A 207 25.32 -12.19 28.96
CA ILE A 207 24.97 -10.82 29.40
C ILE A 207 26.02 -9.86 28.84
N PRO A 208 25.64 -8.90 27.97
CA PRO A 208 26.60 -7.96 27.40
C PRO A 208 27.20 -7.07 28.49
N ARG A 209 28.52 -7.01 28.55
CA ARG A 209 29.20 -6.11 29.48
C ARG A 209 29.03 -4.68 29.00
N GLY A 210 28.16 -3.93 29.68
CA GLY A 210 28.04 -2.49 29.49
C GLY A 210 27.02 -2.01 28.46
N GLY A 211 26.05 -2.82 28.08
CA GLY A 211 24.88 -2.45 27.27
C GLY A 211 25.13 -1.44 26.13
N ILE A 212 24.95 -1.86 24.88
CA ILE A 212 25.15 -0.98 23.71
C ILE A 212 23.81 -0.40 23.20
N SER A 213 22.71 -0.66 23.87
CA SER A 213 21.39 -0.20 23.45
C SER A 213 21.28 1.33 23.44
N LYS A 214 20.80 1.85 22.33
CA LYS A 214 20.47 3.25 22.09
C LYS A 214 19.02 3.40 21.60
N ASP A 215 18.16 2.43 21.91
CA ASP A 215 16.80 2.30 21.36
C ASP A 215 15.91 3.46 21.76
N GLU A 216 16.10 3.95 22.94
CA GLU A 216 15.33 5.06 23.49
C GLU A 216 16.17 5.96 24.39
N ARG A 217 15.60 7.11 24.81
CA ARG A 217 16.27 8.05 25.71
C ARG A 217 16.45 7.54 27.15
N ARG A 218 15.96 6.34 27.47
CA ARG A 218 16.15 5.67 28.76
C ARG A 218 17.06 4.45 28.68
N ALA A 219 17.55 4.13 27.47
CA ALA A 219 18.50 3.05 27.25
C ALA A 219 19.86 3.31 27.91
N ASP A 220 20.70 2.30 28.03
CA ASP A 220 22.01 2.38 28.71
C ASP A 220 22.94 3.44 28.10
N ASN A 221 22.89 3.65 26.79
CA ASN A 221 23.62 4.68 26.05
C ASN A 221 22.72 5.78 25.50
N ALA A 222 21.72 6.19 26.26
CA ALA A 222 20.69 7.14 25.87
C ALA A 222 21.22 8.48 25.30
N ALA A 223 22.37 8.93 25.75
CA ALA A 223 23.02 10.15 25.24
C ALA A 223 23.38 10.05 23.74
N LEU A 224 23.50 8.86 23.19
CA LEU A 224 23.81 8.60 21.79
C LEU A 224 22.59 8.27 20.95
N HIS A 225 21.38 8.21 21.51
CA HIS A 225 20.15 7.90 20.81
C HIS A 225 19.94 8.78 19.57
N ASP A 226 19.98 10.09 19.72
CA ASP A 226 19.74 11.01 18.60
C ASP A 226 20.83 10.90 17.50
N ALA A 227 22.06 10.58 17.87
CA ALA A 227 23.14 10.31 16.91
C ALA A 227 22.91 9.00 16.15
N ALA A 228 22.45 7.94 16.84
CA ALA A 228 22.09 6.67 16.22
C ALA A 228 20.92 6.83 15.25
N VAL A 229 19.88 7.57 15.64
CA VAL A 229 18.72 7.90 14.77
C VAL A 229 19.16 8.65 13.50
N ALA A 230 20.05 9.62 13.64
CA ALA A 230 20.54 10.39 12.49
C ALA A 230 21.29 9.51 11.48
N VAL A 231 22.16 8.62 11.96
CA VAL A 231 22.92 7.70 11.12
C VAL A 231 22.01 6.60 10.52
N ALA A 232 21.07 6.06 11.29
CA ALA A 232 20.07 5.10 10.82
C ALA A 232 19.20 5.71 9.69
N THR A 233 18.82 6.99 9.83
CA THR A 233 18.07 7.70 8.79
C THR A 233 18.89 7.83 7.51
N GLN A 234 20.18 8.20 7.62
CA GLN A 234 21.08 8.26 6.46
C GLN A 234 21.29 6.90 5.79
N ALA A 235 21.41 5.83 6.56
CA ALA A 235 21.52 4.47 6.03
C ALA A 235 20.23 4.05 5.29
N THR A 236 19.09 4.38 5.85
CA THR A 236 17.78 4.13 5.20
C THR A 236 17.67 4.93 3.89
N LEU A 237 18.14 6.19 3.85
CA LEU A 237 18.22 7.00 2.62
C LEU A 237 19.11 6.35 1.56
N ALA A 238 20.25 5.78 1.97
CA ALA A 238 21.16 5.08 1.04
C ALA A 238 20.52 3.81 0.47
N LEU A 239 19.81 3.04 1.29
CA LEU A 239 19.01 1.89 0.83
C LEU A 239 17.94 2.31 -0.18
N LEU A 240 17.20 3.38 0.10
CA LEU A 240 16.17 3.90 -0.79
C LEU A 240 16.76 4.43 -2.10
N GLU A 241 17.95 5.03 -2.07
CA GLU A 241 18.63 5.48 -3.29
C GLU A 241 19.10 4.30 -4.16
N ASP A 242 19.59 3.24 -3.56
CA ASP A 242 19.95 2.02 -4.30
C ASP A 242 18.73 1.40 -4.99
N ILE A 243 17.58 1.33 -4.30
CA ILE A 243 16.31 0.87 -4.89
C ILE A 243 15.83 1.82 -5.99
N ARG A 244 15.88 3.14 -5.76
CA ARG A 244 15.53 4.16 -6.76
C ARG A 244 16.42 4.05 -7.98
N GLY A 245 17.72 3.88 -7.77
CA GLY A 245 18.70 3.68 -8.82
C GLY A 245 18.36 2.52 -9.74
N ALA A 246 17.94 1.40 -9.17
CA ALA A 246 17.52 0.21 -9.94
C ALA A 246 16.16 0.35 -10.60
N ALA A 247 15.20 1.00 -9.94
CA ALA A 247 13.81 1.09 -10.39
C ALA A 247 13.57 2.21 -11.42
N GLY A 248 14.21 3.35 -11.23
CA GLY A 248 13.88 4.61 -11.89
C GLY A 248 12.86 5.43 -11.11
N ASN A 249 12.82 6.74 -11.35
CA ASN A 249 11.96 7.68 -10.63
C ASN A 249 10.48 7.26 -10.66
N LYS A 250 9.97 6.89 -11.83
CA LYS A 250 8.56 6.51 -12.02
C LYS A 250 8.18 5.29 -11.17
N GLU A 251 8.95 4.21 -11.26
CA GLU A 251 8.63 2.98 -10.54
C GLU A 251 8.89 3.12 -9.03
N PHE A 252 9.88 3.92 -8.64
CA PHE A 252 10.09 4.26 -7.24
C PHE A 252 8.90 5.03 -6.64
N LEU A 253 8.35 6.02 -7.35
CA LEU A 253 7.15 6.72 -6.92
C LEU A 253 5.93 5.77 -6.84
N ARG A 254 5.79 4.83 -7.77
CA ARG A 254 4.75 3.78 -7.70
C ARG A 254 4.93 2.86 -6.49
N LEU A 255 6.17 2.47 -6.17
CA LEU A 255 6.49 1.74 -4.94
C LEU A 255 5.99 2.49 -3.72
N MET A 256 6.15 3.80 -3.68
CA MET A 256 5.69 4.66 -2.57
C MET A 256 4.19 5.00 -2.66
N GLY A 257 3.45 4.40 -3.58
CA GLY A 257 2.01 4.65 -3.73
C GLY A 257 1.67 5.98 -4.41
N ILE A 258 2.66 6.65 -5.01
CA ILE A 258 2.49 7.90 -5.75
C ILE A 258 2.26 7.55 -7.21
N ALA A 259 1.00 7.49 -7.60
CA ALA A 259 0.57 7.25 -8.98
C ALA A 259 -0.69 8.05 -9.28
N ARG A 260 -0.88 8.42 -10.55
CA ARG A 260 -1.95 9.34 -10.96
C ARG A 260 -3.36 8.80 -10.80
N SER A 261 -3.61 7.47 -10.71
CA SER A 261 -4.98 6.96 -10.58
C SER A 261 -5.09 5.52 -10.08
N SER A 262 -6.34 5.01 -10.05
CA SER A 262 -6.70 3.64 -9.65
C SER A 262 -6.29 2.60 -10.68
N VAL A 263 -6.29 1.33 -10.26
CA VAL A 263 -6.15 0.18 -11.16
C VAL A 263 -7.53 -0.26 -11.62
N LEU A 264 -7.68 -0.49 -12.90
CA LEU A 264 -8.91 -0.99 -13.52
C LEU A 264 -8.72 -2.48 -13.86
N CYS A 265 -9.48 -3.33 -13.19
CA CYS A 265 -9.37 -4.79 -13.34
C CYS A 265 -10.67 -5.37 -13.87
N PHE A 266 -10.60 -6.08 -15.01
CA PHE A 266 -11.70 -6.80 -15.62
C PHE A 266 -11.50 -8.31 -15.48
N VAL A 267 -12.56 -9.01 -15.08
CA VAL A 267 -12.64 -10.48 -15.00
C VAL A 267 -13.78 -10.91 -15.89
N ILE A 268 -13.49 -11.52 -17.03
CA ILE A 268 -14.48 -11.74 -18.10
C ILE A 268 -14.64 -13.23 -18.38
N ASP A 269 -15.88 -13.68 -18.30
CA ASP A 269 -16.31 -14.98 -18.76
C ASP A 269 -16.18 -15.06 -20.28
N THR A 270 -15.52 -16.11 -20.77
CA THR A 270 -15.29 -16.35 -22.19
C THR A 270 -15.91 -17.65 -22.68
N THR A 271 -16.87 -18.21 -21.94
CA THR A 271 -17.61 -19.39 -22.36
C THR A 271 -18.53 -19.13 -23.55
N GLY A 272 -18.94 -20.19 -24.25
CA GLY A 272 -19.75 -20.07 -25.46
C GLY A 272 -21.11 -19.41 -25.24
N SER A 273 -21.68 -19.48 -24.05
CA SER A 273 -22.93 -18.79 -23.66
C SER A 273 -22.81 -17.26 -23.64
N MET A 274 -21.59 -16.76 -23.43
CA MET A 274 -21.25 -15.34 -23.42
C MET A 274 -21.12 -14.71 -24.83
N ALA A 275 -21.40 -15.43 -25.90
CA ALA A 275 -21.14 -14.95 -27.27
C ALA A 275 -21.73 -13.57 -27.58
N ASP A 276 -22.93 -13.29 -27.10
CA ASP A 276 -23.60 -11.99 -27.24
C ASP A 276 -23.16 -10.99 -26.17
N ASP A 277 -22.85 -11.45 -24.95
CA ASP A 277 -22.48 -10.62 -23.81
C ASP A 277 -21.04 -10.11 -23.90
N ILE A 278 -20.12 -10.92 -24.46
CA ILE A 278 -18.71 -10.58 -24.57
C ILE A 278 -18.49 -9.40 -25.51
N ALA A 279 -19.31 -9.26 -26.56
CA ALA A 279 -19.24 -8.10 -27.44
C ALA A 279 -19.58 -6.80 -26.68
N GLU A 280 -20.58 -6.84 -25.81
CA GLU A 280 -20.98 -5.72 -24.98
C GLU A 280 -19.96 -5.43 -23.86
N ALA A 281 -19.48 -6.48 -23.19
CA ALA A 281 -18.42 -6.33 -22.17
C ALA A 281 -17.15 -5.68 -22.76
N LYS A 282 -16.76 -6.08 -23.98
CA LYS A 282 -15.65 -5.46 -24.72
C LYS A 282 -15.91 -3.98 -25.02
N ARG A 283 -17.10 -3.66 -25.53
CA ARG A 283 -17.51 -2.29 -25.86
C ARG A 283 -17.46 -1.40 -24.61
N VAL A 284 -18.01 -1.87 -23.52
CA VAL A 284 -18.04 -1.15 -22.24
C VAL A 284 -16.64 -0.95 -21.69
N ALA A 285 -15.82 -2.00 -21.64
CA ALA A 285 -14.45 -1.90 -21.16
C ALA A 285 -13.62 -0.91 -21.99
N SER A 286 -13.77 -0.96 -23.33
CA SER A 286 -13.09 -0.03 -24.22
C SER A 286 -13.56 1.41 -24.00
N ASN A 287 -14.87 1.65 -23.89
CA ASN A 287 -15.42 2.98 -23.64
C ASN A 287 -14.93 3.56 -22.30
N ILE A 288 -14.83 2.76 -21.25
CA ILE A 288 -14.30 3.19 -19.95
C ILE A 288 -12.83 3.61 -20.08
N ILE A 289 -12.03 2.80 -20.74
CA ILE A 289 -10.62 3.12 -21.02
C ILE A 289 -10.53 4.44 -21.78
N ASP A 290 -11.28 4.59 -22.87
CA ASP A 290 -11.26 5.80 -23.71
C ASP A 290 -11.75 7.04 -22.97
N SER A 291 -12.76 6.92 -22.13
CA SER A 291 -13.28 8.06 -21.34
C SER A 291 -12.28 8.59 -20.30
N LYS A 292 -11.30 7.76 -19.93
CA LYS A 292 -10.30 8.10 -18.91
C LYS A 292 -8.92 8.41 -19.49
N LYS A 293 -8.63 7.93 -20.69
CA LYS A 293 -7.34 8.14 -21.38
C LYS A 293 -7.05 9.63 -21.52
N GLY A 294 -5.88 10.07 -21.08
CA GLY A 294 -5.46 11.47 -21.11
C GLY A 294 -6.13 12.38 -20.08
N THR A 295 -6.97 11.84 -19.21
CA THR A 295 -7.59 12.60 -18.11
C THR A 295 -6.83 12.41 -16.79
N VAL A 296 -7.17 13.20 -15.78
CA VAL A 296 -6.63 13.05 -14.42
C VAL A 296 -7.04 11.71 -13.77
N ASP A 297 -8.11 11.10 -14.23
CA ASP A 297 -8.64 9.82 -13.77
C ASP A 297 -8.14 8.62 -14.60
N GLU A 298 -7.15 8.81 -15.44
CA GLU A 298 -6.57 7.71 -16.22
C GLU A 298 -5.97 6.65 -15.29
N PRO A 299 -6.38 5.36 -15.40
CA PRO A 299 -5.82 4.30 -14.60
C PRO A 299 -4.30 4.18 -14.73
N SER A 300 -3.61 4.01 -13.61
CA SER A 300 -2.16 3.78 -13.61
C SER A 300 -1.80 2.40 -14.17
N GLU A 301 -2.75 1.49 -14.17
CA GLU A 301 -2.58 0.12 -14.62
C GLU A 301 -3.93 -0.51 -14.98
N TYR A 302 -3.90 -1.36 -15.99
CA TYR A 302 -5.03 -2.14 -16.45
C TYR A 302 -4.73 -3.61 -16.25
N ILE A 303 -5.71 -4.38 -15.76
CA ILE A 303 -5.61 -5.82 -15.53
C ILE A 303 -6.79 -6.49 -16.21
N LEU A 304 -6.52 -7.58 -16.92
CA LEU A 304 -7.52 -8.44 -17.54
C LEU A 304 -7.28 -9.88 -17.10
N VAL A 305 -8.33 -10.54 -16.63
CA VAL A 305 -8.36 -11.98 -16.37
C VAL A 305 -9.53 -12.55 -17.13
N GLN A 306 -9.30 -13.54 -17.97
CA GLN A 306 -10.36 -14.33 -18.58
C GLN A 306 -10.57 -15.62 -17.80
N PHE A 307 -11.80 -16.10 -17.76
CA PHE A 307 -12.11 -17.44 -17.28
C PHE A 307 -13.09 -18.16 -18.22
N ASN A 308 -13.08 -19.47 -18.12
CA ASN A 308 -13.87 -20.39 -18.91
C ASN A 308 -14.14 -21.65 -18.05
N ASP A 309 -14.45 -22.80 -18.65
CA ASP A 309 -14.51 -24.09 -18.00
C ASP A 309 -13.72 -25.13 -18.79
N PRO A 310 -12.72 -25.78 -18.22
CA PRO A 310 -12.16 -25.63 -16.85
C PRO A 310 -10.99 -24.65 -16.75
N LYS A 311 -10.73 -23.80 -17.73
CA LYS A 311 -9.55 -22.94 -17.84
C LYS A 311 -9.84 -21.54 -17.31
N PHE A 312 -8.83 -20.90 -16.69
CA PHE A 312 -8.85 -19.51 -16.29
C PHE A 312 -7.46 -18.89 -16.43
N GLY A 313 -7.39 -17.54 -16.56
CA GLY A 313 -6.16 -16.83 -16.86
C GLY A 313 -5.67 -17.04 -18.30
N PRO A 314 -4.44 -16.58 -18.59
CA PRO A 314 -3.52 -15.89 -17.68
C PRO A 314 -4.00 -14.49 -17.30
N LEU A 315 -3.41 -13.92 -16.25
CA LEU A 315 -3.58 -12.51 -15.92
C LEU A 315 -2.72 -11.68 -16.88
N VAL A 316 -3.35 -10.75 -17.57
CA VAL A 316 -2.69 -9.75 -18.43
C VAL A 316 -2.64 -8.42 -17.66
N ARG A 317 -1.47 -7.77 -17.66
CA ARG A 317 -1.24 -6.51 -16.97
C ARG A 317 -0.50 -5.55 -17.90
N THR A 318 -0.96 -4.31 -18.00
CA THR A 318 -0.29 -3.25 -18.77
C THR A 318 -0.60 -1.86 -18.22
N THR A 319 0.30 -0.93 -18.45
CA THR A 319 0.08 0.49 -18.21
C THR A 319 -0.42 1.24 -19.45
N ASP A 320 -0.41 0.56 -20.61
CA ASP A 320 -0.83 1.12 -21.90
C ASP A 320 -2.31 0.81 -22.16
N PRO A 321 -3.18 1.83 -22.26
CA PRO A 321 -4.60 1.63 -22.53
C PRO A 321 -4.89 0.98 -23.88
N ASP A 322 -4.08 1.26 -24.91
CA ASP A 322 -4.30 0.71 -26.26
C ASP A 322 -3.91 -0.77 -26.31
N VAL A 323 -2.84 -1.16 -25.62
CA VAL A 323 -2.48 -2.58 -25.43
C VAL A 323 -3.61 -3.30 -24.70
N MET A 324 -4.18 -2.74 -23.64
CA MET A 324 -5.31 -3.36 -22.93
C MET A 324 -6.54 -3.49 -23.82
N LYS A 325 -6.89 -2.46 -24.60
CA LYS A 325 -8.01 -2.51 -25.55
C LYS A 325 -7.81 -3.63 -26.60
N ASN A 326 -6.60 -3.79 -27.10
CA ASN A 326 -6.29 -4.87 -28.04
C ASN A 326 -6.44 -6.26 -27.40
N GLN A 327 -6.02 -6.43 -26.13
CA GLN A 327 -6.22 -7.67 -25.38
C GLN A 327 -7.70 -7.98 -25.16
N ILE A 328 -8.49 -6.98 -24.78
CA ILE A 328 -9.94 -7.11 -24.62
C ILE A 328 -10.60 -7.44 -25.97
N ALA A 329 -10.21 -6.77 -27.04
CA ALA A 329 -10.74 -7.02 -28.38
C ALA A 329 -10.45 -8.44 -28.89
N ALA A 330 -9.32 -9.04 -28.48
CA ALA A 330 -8.92 -10.39 -28.85
C ALA A 330 -9.72 -11.50 -28.12
N LEU A 331 -10.45 -11.19 -27.05
CA LEU A 331 -11.29 -12.18 -26.36
C LEU A 331 -12.32 -12.78 -27.34
N SER A 332 -12.62 -14.04 -27.21
CA SER A 332 -13.64 -14.72 -28.01
C SER A 332 -14.41 -15.70 -27.12
N ALA A 333 -15.71 -15.73 -27.31
CA ALA A 333 -16.54 -16.69 -26.61
C ALA A 333 -16.37 -18.06 -27.27
N ASN A 334 -15.89 -19.04 -26.54
CA ASN A 334 -15.74 -20.41 -27.03
C ASN A 334 -15.70 -21.40 -25.86
N GLY A 335 -15.94 -22.68 -26.16
CA GLY A 335 -15.89 -23.73 -25.16
C GLY A 335 -17.02 -23.61 -24.13
N GLY A 336 -16.71 -23.95 -22.89
CA GLY A 336 -17.70 -24.22 -21.85
C GLY A 336 -18.32 -25.59 -22.08
N GLY A 337 -18.28 -26.50 -21.13
CA GLY A 337 -18.82 -27.85 -21.26
C GLY A 337 -20.19 -27.96 -20.64
N ASP A 338 -20.31 -27.41 -19.48
CA ASP A 338 -21.50 -27.39 -18.64
C ASP A 338 -21.62 -26.04 -17.91
N ILE A 339 -22.78 -25.79 -17.34
CA ILE A 339 -22.95 -24.72 -16.38
C ILE A 339 -22.80 -25.38 -15.01
N PRO A 340 -22.01 -24.90 -14.08
CA PRO A 340 -21.39 -23.57 -13.87
C PRO A 340 -19.93 -23.41 -14.32
N GLU A 341 -19.32 -22.21 -14.13
CA GLU A 341 -18.03 -21.78 -14.66
C GLU A 341 -16.98 -21.46 -13.58
N MET A 342 -15.68 -21.35 -13.98
CA MET A 342 -14.54 -21.15 -13.05
C MET A 342 -14.34 -19.68 -12.63
N CYS A 343 -15.41 -19.01 -12.26
CA CYS A 343 -15.40 -17.58 -11.94
C CYS A 343 -14.54 -17.23 -10.71
N LEU A 344 -14.60 -18.03 -9.64
CA LEU A 344 -13.86 -17.75 -8.41
C LEU A 344 -12.36 -17.91 -8.60
N SER A 345 -11.93 -18.86 -9.41
CA SER A 345 -10.53 -19.01 -9.79
C SER A 345 -10.03 -17.83 -10.60
N GLY A 346 -10.85 -17.30 -11.53
CA GLY A 346 -10.55 -16.05 -12.24
C GLY A 346 -10.45 -14.86 -11.28
N LEU A 347 -11.36 -14.76 -10.34
CA LEU A 347 -11.34 -13.70 -9.31
C LEU A 347 -10.14 -13.84 -8.35
N GLU A 348 -9.73 -15.06 -8.01
CA GLU A 348 -8.52 -15.30 -7.21
C GLU A 348 -7.30 -14.70 -7.88
N LEU A 349 -7.10 -14.95 -9.18
CA LEU A 349 -6.02 -14.34 -9.95
C LEU A 349 -6.08 -12.81 -9.95
N ALA A 350 -7.29 -12.26 -10.11
CA ALA A 350 -7.47 -10.81 -10.09
C ALA A 350 -7.11 -10.21 -8.72
N LEU A 351 -7.59 -10.79 -7.62
CA LEU A 351 -7.34 -10.32 -6.24
C LEU A 351 -5.87 -10.45 -5.83
N THR A 352 -5.18 -11.49 -6.30
CA THR A 352 -3.76 -11.70 -6.01
C THR A 352 -2.86 -10.86 -6.89
N GLY A 353 -3.25 -10.63 -8.13
CA GLY A 353 -2.48 -9.84 -9.10
C GLY A 353 -2.73 -8.34 -9.02
N ALA A 354 -3.90 -7.89 -8.59
CA ALA A 354 -4.19 -6.46 -8.47
C ALA A 354 -3.60 -5.85 -7.19
N PRO A 355 -3.15 -4.61 -7.23
CA PRO A 355 -2.77 -3.87 -6.03
C PRO A 355 -3.92 -3.79 -5.03
N PRO A 356 -3.64 -3.62 -3.71
CA PRO A 356 -4.68 -3.39 -2.72
C PRO A 356 -5.57 -2.20 -3.06
N SER A 357 -6.83 -2.29 -2.64
CA SER A 357 -7.87 -1.28 -2.90
C SER A 357 -8.19 -1.07 -4.39
N SER A 358 -7.99 -2.09 -5.22
CA SER A 358 -8.37 -2.08 -6.64
C SER A 358 -9.87 -2.21 -6.83
N GLN A 359 -10.34 -1.72 -7.99
CA GLN A 359 -11.72 -1.93 -8.46
C GLN A 359 -11.73 -3.10 -9.44
N ILE A 360 -12.48 -4.14 -9.12
CA ILE A 360 -12.58 -5.37 -9.91
C ILE A 360 -14.02 -5.49 -10.45
N TYR A 361 -14.14 -5.73 -11.76
CA TYR A 361 -15.40 -5.84 -12.47
C TYR A 361 -15.52 -7.19 -13.14
N ILE A 362 -16.50 -7.98 -12.72
CA ILE A 362 -16.74 -9.33 -13.22
C ILE A 362 -17.95 -9.30 -14.16
N PHE A 363 -17.83 -9.98 -15.31
CA PHE A 363 -18.91 -10.20 -16.27
C PHE A 363 -19.12 -11.69 -16.48
N THR A 364 -20.33 -12.20 -16.22
CA THR A 364 -20.67 -13.63 -16.38
C THR A 364 -22.18 -13.82 -16.58
N ASP A 365 -22.56 -14.89 -17.27
CA ASP A 365 -23.98 -15.32 -17.41
C ASP A 365 -24.28 -16.60 -16.65
N ALA A 366 -23.31 -17.14 -15.88
CA ALA A 366 -23.38 -18.44 -15.22
C ALA A 366 -22.98 -18.37 -13.73
N PRO A 367 -23.47 -19.31 -12.89
CA PRO A 367 -23.01 -19.46 -11.51
C PRO A 367 -21.57 -20.01 -11.45
N ALA A 368 -20.93 -19.86 -10.28
CA ALA A 368 -19.57 -20.35 -10.06
C ALA A 368 -19.53 -21.88 -9.87
N LYS A 369 -18.61 -22.56 -10.56
CA LYS A 369 -18.31 -23.98 -10.42
C LYS A 369 -17.48 -24.29 -9.19
N ASP A 370 -16.56 -23.39 -8.89
CA ASP A 370 -15.50 -23.49 -7.90
C ASP A 370 -15.88 -22.89 -6.53
N MET A 371 -17.12 -23.15 -6.10
CA MET A 371 -17.73 -22.64 -4.84
C MET A 371 -16.88 -22.91 -3.59
N HIS A 372 -16.03 -23.94 -3.63
CA HIS A 372 -15.13 -24.27 -2.52
C HIS A 372 -14.12 -23.17 -2.22
N LEU A 373 -13.93 -22.19 -3.15
CA LEU A 373 -13.07 -21.04 -3.01
C LEU A 373 -13.72 -19.85 -2.28
N GLU A 374 -15.01 -19.90 -1.99
CA GLU A 374 -15.75 -18.77 -1.40
C GLU A 374 -15.02 -18.16 -0.20
N LYS A 375 -14.60 -18.97 0.77
CA LYS A 375 -13.89 -18.49 1.97
C LYS A 375 -12.55 -17.88 1.62
N THR A 376 -11.78 -18.51 0.73
CA THR A 376 -10.48 -17.98 0.25
C THR A 376 -10.65 -16.62 -0.43
N ILE A 377 -11.64 -16.48 -1.29
CA ILE A 377 -11.96 -15.23 -1.99
C ILE A 377 -12.35 -14.13 -0.99
N ILE A 378 -13.22 -14.43 -0.02
CA ILE A 378 -13.58 -13.47 1.03
C ILE A 378 -12.35 -13.05 1.85
N ALA A 379 -11.44 -13.99 2.15
CA ALA A 379 -10.18 -13.71 2.81
C ALA A 379 -9.31 -12.75 2.00
N LEU A 380 -9.15 -13.01 0.71
CA LEU A 380 -8.38 -12.16 -0.22
C LEU A 380 -9.01 -10.78 -0.39
N ILE A 381 -10.32 -10.67 -0.49
CA ILE A 381 -11.06 -9.39 -0.52
C ILE A 381 -10.76 -8.56 0.72
N ARG A 382 -10.84 -9.16 1.90
CA ARG A 382 -10.57 -8.48 3.18
C ARG A 382 -9.11 -8.05 3.31
N SER A 383 -8.19 -8.92 2.90
CA SER A 383 -6.75 -8.64 2.92
C SER A 383 -6.37 -7.51 1.95
N SER A 384 -6.87 -7.58 0.69
CA SER A 384 -6.56 -6.59 -0.34
C SER A 384 -7.39 -5.31 -0.21
N LYS A 385 -8.51 -5.33 0.51
CA LYS A 385 -9.51 -4.24 0.57
C LYS A 385 -10.01 -3.81 -0.81
N SER A 386 -9.98 -4.72 -1.78
CA SER A 386 -10.46 -4.47 -3.15
C SER A 386 -11.98 -4.54 -3.21
N THR A 387 -12.59 -3.74 -4.08
CA THR A 387 -14.03 -3.71 -4.30
C THR A 387 -14.37 -4.56 -5.51
N VAL A 388 -15.31 -5.50 -5.39
CA VAL A 388 -15.73 -6.42 -6.45
C VAL A 388 -17.15 -6.11 -6.87
N ASN A 389 -17.33 -5.68 -8.11
CA ASN A 389 -18.64 -5.45 -8.73
C ASN A 389 -18.90 -6.57 -9.76
N ILE A 390 -20.06 -7.19 -9.71
CA ILE A 390 -20.40 -8.36 -10.50
C ILE A 390 -21.62 -8.05 -11.37
N PHE A 391 -21.45 -8.16 -12.67
CA PHE A 391 -22.52 -7.99 -13.66
C PHE A 391 -22.95 -9.37 -14.18
N MET A 392 -24.19 -9.74 -13.87
CA MET A 392 -24.75 -11.04 -14.22
C MET A 392 -25.82 -10.87 -15.28
N THR A 393 -25.70 -11.63 -16.38
CA THR A 393 -26.67 -11.66 -17.47
C THR A 393 -27.25 -13.07 -17.66
N PRO A 394 -28.00 -13.60 -16.68
CA PRO A 394 -28.46 -14.99 -16.70
C PRO A 394 -29.19 -15.34 -18.01
N SER A 395 -28.74 -16.34 -18.72
CA SER A 395 -29.31 -16.75 -20.00
C SER A 395 -30.70 -17.38 -19.79
N LYS A 396 -31.62 -17.23 -20.79
CA LYS A 396 -32.90 -17.90 -20.77
C LYS A 396 -32.80 -19.43 -20.73
N ARG A 397 -31.64 -19.99 -21.12
CA ARG A 397 -31.34 -21.42 -20.99
C ARG A 397 -31.06 -21.80 -19.53
N SER A 398 -30.44 -20.91 -18.71
CA SER A 398 -30.31 -21.14 -17.29
C SER A 398 -31.68 -21.15 -16.57
N SER A 399 -32.65 -20.38 -17.08
CA SER A 399 -34.05 -20.39 -16.60
C SER A 399 -34.82 -21.70 -16.91
N LYS A 400 -34.50 -22.41 -18.00
CA LYS A 400 -35.03 -23.75 -18.28
C LYS A 400 -34.43 -24.84 -17.39
N TYR A 401 -33.23 -24.63 -16.89
CA TYR A 401 -32.58 -25.46 -15.86
C TYR A 401 -32.88 -24.97 -14.43
N SER A 402 -33.74 -23.95 -14.25
CA SER A 402 -34.14 -23.41 -12.96
C SER A 402 -34.78 -24.44 -12.00
N GLY A 403 -35.10 -25.62 -12.47
CA GLY A 403 -35.43 -26.78 -11.64
C GLY A 403 -34.19 -27.54 -11.11
N ARG A 404 -33.01 -27.33 -11.70
CA ARG A 404 -31.75 -28.01 -11.32
C ARG A 404 -30.75 -27.13 -10.60
N TYR A 405 -30.81 -25.83 -10.83
CA TYR A 405 -29.92 -24.82 -10.20
C TYR A 405 -30.78 -23.70 -9.62
N PRO A 406 -31.17 -23.77 -8.36
CA PRO A 406 -31.95 -22.72 -7.71
C PRO A 406 -31.16 -21.42 -7.66
N ARG A 407 -31.84 -20.27 -7.52
CA ARG A 407 -31.24 -18.93 -7.27
C ARG A 407 -30.16 -18.92 -6.16
N ALA A 408 -30.12 -19.99 -5.36
CA ALA A 408 -29.08 -20.22 -4.37
C ALA A 408 -27.65 -20.27 -4.96
N ASP A 409 -27.51 -20.63 -6.24
CA ASP A 409 -26.18 -20.80 -6.86
C ASP A 409 -25.50 -19.48 -7.20
N PHE A 410 -26.26 -18.37 -7.32
CA PHE A 410 -25.73 -17.01 -7.47
C PHE A 410 -25.45 -16.31 -6.13
N ARG A 411 -25.82 -16.93 -5.01
CA ARG A 411 -25.66 -16.32 -3.68
C ARG A 411 -24.23 -15.89 -3.40
N VAL A 412 -23.26 -16.69 -3.80
CA VAL A 412 -21.83 -16.41 -3.61
C VAL A 412 -21.42 -15.06 -4.19
N TYR A 413 -21.98 -14.66 -5.32
CA TYR A 413 -21.67 -13.37 -5.94
C TYR A 413 -22.21 -12.19 -5.13
N TYR A 414 -23.40 -12.33 -4.55
CA TYR A 414 -23.96 -11.33 -3.65
C TYR A 414 -23.15 -11.22 -2.36
N ASP A 415 -22.74 -12.37 -1.80
CA ASP A 415 -21.93 -12.41 -0.58
C ASP A 415 -20.54 -11.78 -0.80
N MET A 416 -19.88 -12.03 -1.93
CA MET A 416 -18.60 -11.42 -2.30
C MET A 416 -18.71 -9.93 -2.57
N ALA A 417 -19.72 -9.52 -3.34
CA ALA A 417 -19.95 -8.10 -3.60
C ALA A 417 -20.19 -7.36 -2.28
N LEU A 418 -21.01 -7.93 -1.40
CA LEU A 418 -21.29 -7.33 -0.09
C LEU A 418 -20.04 -7.27 0.80
N ALA A 419 -19.26 -8.36 0.87
CA ALA A 419 -18.02 -8.42 1.66
C ALA A 419 -16.99 -7.38 1.21
N SER A 420 -16.91 -7.13 -0.11
CA SER A 420 -16.00 -6.15 -0.71
C SER A 420 -16.53 -4.71 -0.68
N GLY A 421 -17.81 -4.53 -0.37
CA GLY A 421 -18.51 -3.25 -0.53
C GLY A 421 -18.88 -2.92 -1.98
N GLY A 422 -18.81 -3.87 -2.90
CA GLY A 422 -19.25 -3.74 -4.28
C GLY A 422 -20.75 -4.01 -4.47
N GLN A 423 -21.15 -4.23 -5.71
CA GLN A 423 -22.53 -4.50 -6.11
C GLN A 423 -22.62 -5.77 -6.96
N ALA A 424 -23.67 -6.57 -6.74
CA ALA A 424 -24.04 -7.68 -7.61
C ALA A 424 -25.29 -7.29 -8.40
N VAL A 425 -25.10 -7.04 -9.70
CA VAL A 425 -26.13 -6.48 -10.58
C VAL A 425 -26.61 -7.55 -11.57
N GLU A 426 -27.88 -7.92 -11.48
CA GLU A 426 -28.53 -8.87 -12.38
C GLU A 426 -29.36 -8.10 -13.42
N VAL A 427 -28.97 -8.21 -14.68
CA VAL A 427 -29.57 -7.45 -15.79
C VAL A 427 -29.82 -8.32 -17.01
N SER A 428 -30.69 -7.86 -17.92
CA SER A 428 -30.79 -8.43 -19.25
C SER A 428 -29.56 -8.03 -20.11
N LYS A 429 -29.20 -8.83 -21.09
CA LYS A 429 -28.12 -8.54 -22.03
C LYS A 429 -28.25 -7.14 -22.65
N SER A 430 -29.49 -6.75 -23.04
CA SER A 430 -29.76 -5.44 -23.64
C SER A 430 -29.60 -4.27 -22.67
N SER A 431 -29.68 -4.51 -21.35
CA SER A 431 -29.53 -3.48 -20.30
C SER A 431 -28.13 -3.45 -19.67
N LEU A 432 -27.22 -4.29 -20.13
CA LEU A 432 -25.85 -4.32 -19.62
C LEU A 432 -25.12 -2.96 -19.79
N PRO A 433 -25.25 -2.23 -20.92
CA PRO A 433 -24.65 -0.91 -21.08
C PRO A 433 -25.03 0.08 -20.01
N GLU A 434 -26.31 0.09 -19.62
CA GLU A 434 -26.83 1.02 -18.60
C GLU A 434 -26.38 0.60 -17.20
N ALA A 435 -26.25 -0.72 -16.93
CA ALA A 435 -25.73 -1.20 -15.66
C ALA A 435 -24.27 -0.84 -15.45
N THR A 436 -23.49 -0.79 -16.52
CA THR A 436 -22.05 -0.51 -16.44
C THR A 436 -21.73 0.96 -16.20
N GLU A 437 -22.70 1.88 -16.21
CA GLU A 437 -22.49 3.25 -15.73
C GLU A 437 -22.03 3.30 -14.26
N ILE A 438 -22.30 2.28 -13.47
CA ILE A 438 -21.74 2.14 -12.11
C ILE A 438 -20.20 2.07 -12.14
N ILE A 439 -19.61 1.56 -13.22
CA ILE A 439 -18.16 1.48 -13.38
C ILE A 439 -17.59 2.89 -13.54
N VAL A 440 -18.25 3.72 -14.33
CA VAL A 440 -17.86 5.13 -14.53
C VAL A 440 -17.92 5.86 -13.19
N ASP A 441 -18.98 5.68 -12.42
CA ASP A 441 -19.12 6.31 -11.10
C ASP A 441 -18.08 5.82 -10.09
N SER A 442 -17.80 4.51 -10.07
CA SER A 442 -16.95 3.86 -9.06
C SER A 442 -15.47 3.80 -9.45
N SER A 443 -15.12 4.10 -10.68
CA SER A 443 -13.75 4.04 -11.18
C SER A 443 -12.91 5.27 -10.78
N THR A 444 -13.51 6.29 -10.18
CA THR A 444 -12.79 7.32 -9.44
C THR A 444 -12.36 6.72 -8.10
N SER A 445 -11.08 6.66 -7.86
CA SER A 445 -10.49 5.97 -6.69
C SER A 445 -10.71 6.70 -5.35
N ALA A 446 -11.44 7.80 -5.35
CA ALA A 446 -11.68 8.65 -4.19
C ALA A 446 -13.07 8.51 -3.57
N LEU A 447 -13.91 7.59 -4.04
CA LEU A 447 -15.25 7.41 -3.48
C LEU A 447 -15.21 7.00 -2.01
N VAL A 448 -15.97 7.71 -1.19
CA VAL A 448 -16.20 7.34 0.20
C VAL A 448 -17.53 6.64 0.38
N THR A 449 -17.53 5.64 1.23
CA THR A 449 -18.76 5.01 1.70
C THR A 449 -19.28 5.75 2.93
N ILE A 450 -20.53 6.19 2.83
CA ILE A 450 -21.24 6.91 3.91
C ILE A 450 -22.14 5.94 4.66
N LEU A 451 -22.82 5.05 3.93
CA LEU A 451 -23.72 4.04 4.48
C LEU A 451 -23.66 2.77 3.63
N GLN A 452 -23.67 1.62 4.27
CA GLN A 452 -23.90 0.31 3.64
C GLN A 452 -24.73 -0.57 4.54
N ARG A 453 -25.83 -1.12 4.01
CA ARG A 453 -26.75 -2.01 4.73
C ARG A 453 -27.26 -3.09 3.77
N ALA A 454 -27.56 -4.25 4.33
CA ALA A 454 -28.21 -5.37 3.63
C ALA A 454 -29.29 -6.00 4.52
N ARG A 455 -30.35 -6.51 3.91
CA ARG A 455 -31.41 -7.26 4.63
C ARG A 455 -31.84 -8.45 3.78
N ASN A 456 -31.78 -9.63 4.38
CA ASN A 456 -32.25 -10.87 3.79
C ASN A 456 -32.86 -11.77 4.89
N PRO A 457 -34.19 -11.93 4.96
CA PRO A 457 -35.20 -11.29 4.09
C PRO A 457 -35.24 -9.76 4.27
N GLY A 458 -35.90 -9.11 3.32
CA GLY A 458 -36.10 -7.65 3.39
C GLY A 458 -36.88 -7.22 4.63
N LYS A 459 -36.65 -6.00 5.08
CA LYS A 459 -37.31 -5.41 6.24
C LYS A 459 -37.68 -3.97 5.95
N ILE A 460 -38.86 -3.56 6.38
CA ILE A 460 -39.26 -2.14 6.35
C ILE A 460 -38.47 -1.42 7.46
N GLU A 461 -37.54 -0.57 7.06
CA GLU A 461 -36.61 0.08 7.98
C GLU A 461 -36.15 1.43 7.42
N THR A 462 -35.85 2.38 8.30
CA THR A 462 -35.29 3.68 7.92
C THR A 462 -33.82 3.72 8.27
N PHE A 463 -32.99 4.11 7.31
CA PHE A 463 -31.54 4.29 7.48
C PHE A 463 -31.21 5.77 7.40
N PRO A 464 -30.84 6.42 8.50
CA PRO A 464 -30.32 7.75 8.48
C PRO A 464 -28.86 7.78 8.05
N PHE A 465 -28.47 8.80 7.29
CA PHE A 465 -27.08 9.08 6.93
C PHE A 465 -26.81 10.58 6.85
N LEU A 466 -25.61 10.97 7.21
CA LEU A 466 -25.23 12.37 7.30
C LEU A 466 -24.38 12.79 6.11
N LEU A 467 -24.81 13.83 5.39
CA LEU A 467 -24.04 14.47 4.32
C LEU A 467 -23.43 15.78 4.82
N ASP A 468 -22.17 15.97 4.54
CA ASP A 468 -21.41 17.18 4.86
C ASP A 468 -20.87 17.85 3.59
N GLU A 469 -20.36 19.07 3.73
CA GLU A 469 -19.87 19.88 2.62
C GLU A 469 -18.64 19.31 1.88
N SER A 470 -17.95 18.35 2.48
CA SER A 470 -16.77 17.73 1.90
C SER A 470 -17.10 16.63 0.89
N VAL A 471 -18.37 16.31 0.68
CA VAL A 471 -18.83 15.25 -0.22
C VAL A 471 -19.72 15.80 -1.30
N SER A 472 -19.40 15.49 -2.55
CA SER A 472 -20.21 15.83 -3.75
C SER A 472 -20.60 14.58 -4.53
N ASN A 473 -21.37 14.73 -5.58
CA ASN A 473 -21.78 13.64 -6.48
C ASN A 473 -22.30 12.40 -5.73
N VAL A 474 -23.13 12.65 -4.71
CA VAL A 474 -23.64 11.56 -3.86
C VAL A 474 -24.54 10.66 -4.68
N THR A 475 -24.20 9.36 -4.68
CA THR A 475 -24.94 8.34 -5.41
C THR A 475 -25.33 7.21 -4.46
N LEU A 476 -26.61 6.81 -4.55
CA LEU A 476 -27.11 5.62 -3.86
C LEU A 476 -27.24 4.47 -4.85
N TYR A 477 -26.77 3.31 -4.44
CA TYR A 477 -26.96 2.04 -5.14
C TYR A 477 -27.84 1.14 -4.27
N ILE A 478 -28.99 0.79 -4.80
CA ILE A 478 -29.95 -0.07 -4.13
C ILE A 478 -30.19 -1.29 -5.03
N THR A 479 -29.75 -2.47 -4.58
CA THR A 479 -29.95 -3.71 -5.32
C THR A 479 -31.01 -4.56 -4.65
N GLY A 480 -31.85 -5.20 -5.45
CA GLY A 480 -32.89 -6.10 -4.98
C GLY A 480 -34.08 -6.18 -5.95
N THR A 481 -34.80 -7.29 -5.92
CA THR A 481 -35.96 -7.52 -6.81
C THR A 481 -37.18 -6.77 -6.29
N ALA A 482 -37.78 -5.93 -7.13
CA ALA A 482 -39.01 -5.16 -6.81
C ALA A 482 -38.89 -4.32 -5.52
N VAL A 483 -37.75 -3.68 -5.31
CA VAL A 483 -37.50 -2.88 -4.12
C VAL A 483 -38.13 -1.50 -4.25
N ALA A 484 -38.86 -1.07 -3.21
CA ALA A 484 -39.44 0.25 -3.06
C ALA A 484 -38.79 0.98 -1.88
N PHE A 485 -38.58 2.28 -2.04
CA PHE A 485 -38.04 3.14 -1.00
C PHE A 485 -38.56 4.57 -1.13
N THR A 486 -38.41 5.33 -0.06
CA THR A 486 -38.64 6.79 -0.03
C THR A 486 -37.40 7.48 0.52
N LEU A 487 -36.89 8.48 -0.18
CA LEU A 487 -35.84 9.38 0.28
C LEU A 487 -36.45 10.59 0.95
N GLN A 488 -35.76 11.11 1.98
CA GLN A 488 -36.09 12.37 2.63
C GLN A 488 -34.81 13.17 2.88
N ASN A 489 -34.80 14.43 2.52
CA ASN A 489 -33.69 15.34 2.76
C ASN A 489 -33.78 16.01 4.14
N PRO A 490 -32.76 16.78 4.58
CA PRO A 490 -32.75 17.47 5.86
C PRO A 490 -33.88 18.50 6.06
N THR A 491 -34.49 18.98 4.99
CA THR A 491 -35.62 19.95 5.04
C THR A 491 -37.00 19.29 5.02
N GLY A 492 -37.05 17.95 5.02
CA GLY A 492 -38.30 17.18 5.05
C GLY A 492 -38.92 16.92 3.67
N VAL A 493 -38.27 17.33 2.57
CA VAL A 493 -38.75 17.02 1.23
C VAL A 493 -38.50 15.53 0.95
N SER A 494 -39.52 14.85 0.39
CA SER A 494 -39.47 13.42 0.11
C SER A 494 -39.62 13.13 -1.39
N GLN A 495 -38.99 12.03 -1.83
CA GLN A 495 -39.11 11.49 -3.19
C GLN A 495 -39.27 9.96 -3.14
N SER A 496 -40.26 9.46 -3.87
CA SER A 496 -40.53 8.02 -3.98
C SER A 496 -39.63 7.36 -5.00
N SER A 497 -39.33 6.08 -4.82
CA SER A 497 -38.59 5.25 -5.79
C SER A 497 -39.27 5.05 -7.14
N THR A 498 -40.54 5.49 -7.28
CA THR A 498 -41.31 5.48 -8.54
C THR A 498 -41.14 6.77 -9.34
N GLU A 499 -40.64 7.84 -8.72
CA GLU A 499 -40.40 9.13 -9.34
C GLU A 499 -39.00 9.17 -9.93
N THR A 500 -38.87 8.88 -11.23
CA THR A 500 -37.57 8.80 -11.91
C THR A 500 -36.79 10.11 -11.92
N THR A 501 -37.50 11.24 -11.93
CA THR A 501 -36.93 12.58 -11.78
C THR A 501 -37.76 13.34 -10.77
N GLY A 502 -37.13 13.78 -9.69
CA GLY A 502 -37.81 14.46 -8.60
C GLY A 502 -36.93 15.51 -7.92
N PRO A 503 -37.45 16.15 -6.86
CA PRO A 503 -36.78 17.27 -6.20
C PRO A 503 -35.47 16.88 -5.52
N LEU A 504 -35.25 15.60 -5.20
CA LEU A 504 -34.07 15.13 -4.49
C LEU A 504 -33.02 14.50 -5.41
N GLY A 505 -33.42 14.14 -6.63
CA GLY A 505 -32.46 13.54 -7.56
C GLY A 505 -33.11 12.77 -8.70
N THR A 506 -32.26 12.12 -9.48
CA THR A 506 -32.66 11.24 -10.59
C THR A 506 -32.48 9.78 -10.21
N ILE A 507 -33.50 8.96 -10.50
CA ILE A 507 -33.50 7.53 -10.24
C ILE A 507 -33.48 6.77 -11.56
N ASN A 508 -32.39 6.02 -11.78
CA ASN A 508 -32.28 5.12 -12.92
C ASN A 508 -32.43 3.68 -12.43
N THR A 509 -33.28 2.89 -13.09
CA THR A 509 -33.53 1.49 -12.72
C THR A 509 -33.10 0.58 -13.84
N VAL A 510 -32.13 -0.31 -13.55
CA VAL A 510 -31.56 -1.24 -14.51
C VAL A 510 -31.50 -2.63 -13.88
N GLY A 511 -32.31 -3.55 -14.35
CA GLY A 511 -32.44 -4.89 -13.76
C GLY A 511 -32.85 -4.83 -12.26
N ASN A 512 -32.06 -5.42 -11.39
CA ASN A 512 -32.26 -5.38 -9.95
C ASN A 512 -31.60 -4.17 -9.26
N LEU A 513 -30.95 -3.26 -10.03
CA LEU A 513 -30.26 -2.08 -9.52
C LEU A 513 -31.14 -0.83 -9.69
N LYS A 514 -31.28 -0.06 -8.62
CA LYS A 514 -31.73 1.33 -8.64
C LYS A 514 -30.56 2.23 -8.27
N ARG A 515 -30.14 3.08 -9.19
CA ARG A 515 -29.10 4.08 -9.03
C ARG A 515 -29.73 5.43 -8.84
N VAL A 516 -29.44 6.10 -7.73
CA VAL A 516 -30.00 7.40 -7.40
C VAL A 516 -28.87 8.41 -7.33
N ARG A 517 -28.85 9.38 -8.23
CA ARG A 517 -27.94 10.53 -8.15
C ARG A 517 -28.65 11.66 -7.44
N LEU A 518 -28.16 12.03 -6.26
CA LEU A 518 -28.74 13.08 -5.44
C LEU A 518 -28.37 14.47 -5.95
N THR A 519 -29.35 15.38 -5.88
CA THR A 519 -29.11 16.82 -6.02
C THR A 519 -28.75 17.35 -4.65
N THR A 520 -27.44 17.37 -4.32
CA THR A 520 -26.94 17.72 -2.97
C THR A 520 -26.54 19.19 -2.84
N LEU A 521 -26.74 20.01 -3.86
CA LEU A 521 -26.34 21.42 -3.82
C LEU A 521 -27.07 22.13 -2.65
N ASN A 522 -26.31 22.58 -1.65
CA ASN A 522 -26.81 23.25 -0.44
C ASN A 522 -27.74 22.40 0.44
N GLN A 523 -27.64 21.07 0.40
CA GLN A 523 -28.47 20.15 1.17
C GLN A 523 -27.62 19.27 2.12
N THR A 524 -26.73 19.89 2.86
CA THR A 524 -25.98 19.21 3.94
C THR A 524 -26.88 18.96 5.16
N GLY A 525 -26.61 17.87 5.87
CA GLY A 525 -27.36 17.48 7.06
C GLY A 525 -27.80 16.02 7.05
N LEU A 526 -28.81 15.72 7.86
CA LEU A 526 -29.33 14.37 8.03
C LEU A 526 -30.32 14.02 6.92
N TRP A 527 -30.00 13.02 6.12
CA TRP A 527 -30.84 12.40 5.11
C TRP A 527 -31.38 11.08 5.65
N GLU A 528 -32.52 10.65 5.17
CA GLU A 528 -33.10 9.36 5.49
C GLU A 528 -33.53 8.60 4.23
N ILE A 529 -33.24 7.32 4.20
CA ILE A 529 -33.78 6.38 3.23
C ILE A 529 -34.65 5.37 3.97
N ARG A 530 -35.94 5.38 3.68
CA ARG A 530 -36.92 4.42 4.20
C ARG A 530 -37.14 3.33 3.17
N MET A 531 -36.70 2.14 3.49
CA MET A 531 -36.96 0.94 2.68
C MET A 531 -38.35 0.39 2.95
N ASN A 532 -39.10 0.14 1.88
CA ASN A 532 -40.47 -0.39 1.93
C ASN A 532 -40.53 -1.73 1.17
N SER A 533 -39.65 -2.66 1.49
CA SER A 533 -39.53 -3.93 0.78
C SER A 533 -39.43 -5.11 1.74
N GLY A 534 -40.24 -6.14 1.53
CA GLY A 534 -40.07 -7.45 2.15
C GLY A 534 -39.08 -8.37 1.42
N ASN A 535 -38.69 -8.02 0.18
CA ASN A 535 -37.67 -8.73 -0.58
C ASN A 535 -36.28 -8.33 -0.12
N ALA A 536 -35.34 -9.24 -0.25
CA ALA A 536 -33.92 -8.97 0.06
C ALA A 536 -33.41 -7.76 -0.72
N TYR A 537 -32.62 -6.93 -0.05
CA TYR A 537 -32.01 -5.74 -0.66
C TYR A 537 -30.67 -5.39 -0.04
N THR A 538 -29.87 -4.63 -0.80
CA THR A 538 -28.71 -3.89 -0.30
C THR A 538 -28.89 -2.40 -0.56
N VAL A 539 -28.35 -1.58 0.31
CA VAL A 539 -28.31 -0.12 0.19
C VAL A 539 -26.89 0.33 0.41
N LYS A 540 -26.34 1.08 -0.52
CA LYS A 540 -25.01 1.71 -0.39
C LYS A 540 -25.12 3.17 -0.80
N VAL A 541 -24.59 4.06 0.02
CA VAL A 541 -24.46 5.49 -0.25
C VAL A 541 -22.99 5.82 -0.36
N THR A 542 -22.60 6.41 -1.48
CA THR A 542 -21.25 6.86 -1.74
C THR A 542 -21.23 8.31 -2.19
N GLY A 543 -20.07 8.97 -2.09
CA GLY A 543 -19.90 10.29 -2.67
C GLY A 543 -18.44 10.56 -3.01
N SER A 544 -18.22 11.50 -3.91
CA SER A 544 -16.91 12.00 -4.26
C SER A 544 -16.53 13.12 -3.30
N PRO A 545 -15.35 13.13 -2.72
CA PRO A 545 -14.90 14.23 -1.88
C PRO A 545 -14.69 15.50 -2.75
N THR A 546 -15.23 16.62 -2.31
CA THR A 546 -15.06 17.92 -3.00
C THR A 546 -13.71 18.55 -2.77
N LYS A 547 -12.99 18.07 -1.76
CA LYS A 547 -11.60 18.45 -1.42
C LYS A 547 -10.89 17.25 -0.81
N LEU A 548 -9.62 17.17 -1.06
CA LEU A 548 -8.63 16.10 -0.84
C LEU A 548 -8.54 15.51 0.59
N LEU A 549 -9.60 15.05 1.23
CA LEU A 549 -9.62 14.81 2.67
C LEU A 549 -10.46 13.63 3.12
N LEU A 550 -10.02 12.40 2.79
CA LEU A 550 -10.79 11.23 3.19
C LEU A 550 -10.04 10.01 3.70
N THR A 551 -8.91 10.22 4.21
CA THR A 551 -8.46 9.60 5.44
C THR A 551 -8.66 10.66 6.51
N LEU A 552 -9.28 10.39 7.62
CA LEU A 552 -9.55 11.25 8.78
C LEU A 552 -8.65 12.51 8.94
N THR A 553 -8.57 13.34 7.91
CA THR A 553 -7.76 14.56 7.88
C THR A 553 -8.69 15.69 7.50
N GLY A 554 -8.85 16.65 8.36
CA GLY A 554 -9.67 17.84 8.13
C GLY A 554 -9.05 18.80 7.08
N ARG A 555 -9.81 19.78 6.64
CA ARG A 555 -9.44 20.79 5.63
C ARG A 555 -8.13 21.53 5.94
N HIS A 556 -7.69 21.53 7.18
CA HIS A 556 -6.51 22.21 7.72
C HIS A 556 -5.49 21.23 8.33
N GLY A 557 -5.54 19.94 7.96
CA GLY A 557 -4.65 18.90 8.49
C GLY A 557 -5.37 17.89 9.40
N PRO A 558 -4.66 16.88 9.86
CA PRO A 558 -5.24 15.81 10.68
C PRO A 558 -5.82 16.29 12.02
N GLU A 559 -5.39 17.44 12.53
CA GLU A 559 -5.85 18.01 13.78
C GLU A 559 -7.23 18.69 13.70
N SER A 560 -7.76 18.91 12.49
CA SER A 560 -9.04 19.57 12.30
C SER A 560 -10.25 18.65 12.45
N LEU A 561 -10.09 17.34 12.46
CA LEU A 561 -11.18 16.38 12.60
C LEU A 561 -11.23 15.81 14.00
N LYS A 562 -12.36 15.99 14.67
CA LYS A 562 -12.65 15.37 15.95
C LYS A 562 -13.63 14.21 15.74
N VAL A 563 -13.16 12.98 15.89
CA VAL A 563 -14.03 11.80 15.93
C VAL A 563 -14.74 11.78 17.29
N MET A 564 -16.06 11.75 17.27
CA MET A 564 -16.89 11.79 18.46
C MET A 564 -17.50 10.42 18.79
N GLU A 565 -17.81 9.65 17.75
CA GLU A 565 -18.40 8.32 17.84
C GLU A 565 -17.70 7.38 16.89
N ALA A 566 -17.37 6.19 17.38
CA ALA A 566 -16.95 5.06 16.57
C ALA A 566 -17.77 3.84 16.98
N ALA A 567 -18.24 3.09 15.99
CA ALA A 567 -19.04 1.91 16.25
C ALA A 567 -18.71 0.80 15.23
N LEU A 568 -18.82 -0.45 15.66
CA LEU A 568 -18.92 -1.60 14.78
C LEU A 568 -20.39 -1.86 14.46
N VAL A 569 -20.75 -1.87 13.20
CA VAL A 569 -22.14 -1.98 12.76
C VAL A 569 -22.27 -3.18 11.83
N GLU A 570 -23.13 -4.11 12.19
CA GLU A 570 -23.49 -5.22 11.31
C GLU A 570 -24.19 -4.71 10.05
N VAL A 571 -23.69 -5.10 8.89
CA VAL A 571 -24.29 -4.71 7.59
C VAL A 571 -25.57 -5.48 7.35
N SER A 572 -25.56 -6.78 7.61
CA SER A 572 -26.69 -7.70 7.38
C SER A 572 -27.62 -7.84 8.58
N GLY A 573 -27.19 -7.40 9.77
CA GLY A 573 -27.92 -7.47 11.02
C GLY A 573 -28.31 -6.11 11.60
N SER A 574 -28.70 -6.10 12.86
CA SER A 574 -29.01 -4.89 13.65
C SER A 574 -28.01 -4.66 14.79
N GLY A 575 -26.98 -5.48 14.89
CA GLY A 575 -25.94 -5.36 15.91
C GLY A 575 -25.14 -4.08 15.74
N VAL A 576 -25.00 -3.32 16.83
CA VAL A 576 -24.14 -2.13 16.92
C VAL A 576 -23.36 -2.22 18.22
N ALA A 577 -22.05 -2.17 18.11
CA ALA A 577 -21.16 -2.09 19.25
C ALA A 577 -20.45 -0.73 19.24
N ASN A 578 -20.81 0.13 20.19
CA ASN A 578 -20.18 1.44 20.34
C ASN A 578 -18.82 1.31 21.00
N GLY A 579 -17.85 2.10 20.53
CA GLY A 579 -16.51 2.20 21.07
C GLY A 579 -16.23 3.54 21.72
N THR A 580 -15.24 3.54 22.61
CA THR A 580 -14.60 4.76 23.11
C THR A 580 -13.48 5.14 22.17
N VAL A 581 -13.36 6.44 21.87
CA VAL A 581 -12.37 6.96 20.94
C VAL A 581 -11.33 7.75 21.71
N GLU A 582 -10.07 7.43 21.52
CA GLU A 582 -8.91 8.15 22.03
C GLU A 582 -8.11 8.71 20.86
N ASP A 583 -7.81 9.99 20.88
CA ASP A 583 -7.01 10.64 19.83
C ASP A 583 -5.53 10.42 20.11
N MET A 584 -4.85 9.76 19.20
CA MET A 584 -3.42 9.45 19.27
C MET A 584 -2.54 10.48 18.55
N GLY A 585 -3.17 11.53 18.01
CA GLY A 585 -2.49 12.55 17.20
C GLY A 585 -2.23 12.15 15.76
N GLY A 586 -1.93 13.14 14.91
CA GLY A 586 -1.63 12.90 13.49
C GLY A 586 -2.79 12.30 12.67
N GLY A 587 -4.04 12.41 13.15
CA GLY A 587 -5.22 11.79 12.51
C GLY A 587 -5.40 10.30 12.84
N ASN A 588 -4.67 9.78 13.83
CA ASN A 588 -4.81 8.42 14.32
C ASN A 588 -5.70 8.38 15.55
N PHE A 589 -6.60 7.42 15.59
CA PHE A 589 -7.54 7.24 16.69
C PHE A 589 -7.50 5.80 17.19
N LEU A 590 -7.38 5.63 18.51
CA LEU A 590 -7.56 4.32 19.13
C LEU A 590 -9.04 4.17 19.49
N VAL A 591 -9.67 3.12 18.98
CA VAL A 591 -11.06 2.80 19.28
C VAL A 591 -11.09 1.53 20.11
N SER A 592 -11.52 1.65 21.37
CA SER A 592 -11.68 0.52 22.27
C SER A 592 -13.14 0.08 22.30
N ILE A 593 -13.39 -1.21 22.07
CA ILE A 593 -14.74 -1.80 22.00
C ILE A 593 -14.81 -2.98 22.97
N ASN A 594 -15.81 -3.00 23.84
CA ASN A 594 -15.96 -4.02 24.87
C ASN A 594 -16.38 -5.38 24.32
N SER A 595 -17.20 -5.40 23.27
CA SER A 595 -17.59 -6.62 22.58
C SER A 595 -17.87 -6.35 21.10
N ALA A 596 -17.29 -7.14 20.23
CA ALA A 596 -17.57 -7.07 18.81
C ALA A 596 -18.95 -7.72 18.50
N PRO A 597 -19.65 -7.30 17.44
CA PRO A 597 -20.80 -8.03 16.92
C PRO A 597 -20.45 -9.46 16.56
N ALA A 598 -21.41 -10.37 16.68
CA ALA A 598 -21.18 -11.78 16.37
C ALA A 598 -21.05 -12.06 14.87
N GLY A 599 -21.61 -11.20 14.03
CA GLY A 599 -21.57 -11.29 12.59
C GLY A 599 -20.48 -10.42 11.94
N GLU A 600 -20.60 -10.25 10.64
CA GLU A 600 -19.76 -9.37 9.85
C GLU A 600 -20.17 -7.91 10.04
N PHE A 601 -19.22 -7.04 10.24
CA PHE A 601 -19.45 -5.64 10.55
C PHE A 601 -18.53 -4.71 9.75
N VAL A 602 -18.91 -3.46 9.74
CA VAL A 602 -18.11 -2.34 9.23
C VAL A 602 -17.84 -1.34 10.36
N VAL A 603 -16.77 -0.58 10.24
CA VAL A 603 -16.46 0.52 11.16
C VAL A 603 -17.21 1.76 10.71
N LEU A 604 -18.04 2.30 11.60
CA LEU A 604 -18.76 3.56 11.41
C LEU A 604 -18.10 4.62 12.29
N LEU A 605 -17.72 5.74 11.68
CA LEU A 605 -17.18 6.90 12.36
C LEU A 605 -18.10 8.09 12.16
N LYS A 606 -18.38 8.83 13.25
CA LYS A 606 -19.03 10.13 13.22
C LYS A 606 -18.20 11.14 13.97
N GLY A 607 -18.19 12.35 13.50
CA GLY A 607 -17.39 13.40 14.11
C GLY A 607 -17.79 14.78 13.66
N LYS A 608 -16.91 15.73 13.96
CA LYS A 608 -17.08 17.14 13.66
C LYS A 608 -15.77 17.70 13.13
N ASP A 609 -15.84 18.45 12.06
CA ASP A 609 -14.72 19.27 11.60
C ASP A 609 -14.61 20.52 12.51
N ALA A 610 -13.49 20.66 13.19
CA ALA A 610 -13.28 21.78 14.12
C ALA A 610 -13.22 23.14 13.40
N SER A 611 -12.82 23.17 12.12
CA SER A 611 -12.69 24.39 11.33
C SER A 611 -14.03 24.92 10.81
N THR A 612 -14.92 24.01 10.36
CA THR A 612 -16.22 24.35 9.81
C THR A 612 -17.38 24.12 10.76
N SER A 613 -17.14 23.42 11.86
CA SER A 613 -18.17 22.92 12.79
C SER A 613 -19.16 21.93 12.14
N SER A 614 -18.90 21.48 10.93
CA SER A 614 -19.74 20.52 10.22
C SER A 614 -19.61 19.12 10.79
N ARG A 615 -20.72 18.39 10.91
CA ARG A 615 -20.71 16.99 11.31
C ARG A 615 -20.45 16.11 10.08
N PHE A 616 -19.68 15.05 10.27
CA PHE A 616 -19.42 14.06 9.22
C PHE A 616 -19.75 12.63 9.67
N GLN A 617 -20.00 11.77 8.70
CA GLN A 617 -20.16 10.33 8.86
C GLN A 617 -19.37 9.61 7.78
N ARG A 618 -18.59 8.59 8.20
CA ARG A 618 -17.82 7.73 7.28
C ARG A 618 -17.93 6.29 7.73
N GLN A 619 -17.87 5.38 6.78
CA GLN A 619 -17.95 3.95 7.03
C GLN A 619 -16.88 3.21 6.23
N SER A 620 -16.29 2.15 6.81
CA SER A 620 -15.39 1.28 6.06
C SER A 620 -16.15 0.57 4.94
N THR A 621 -15.53 0.45 3.77
CA THR A 621 -16.15 -0.18 2.59
C THR A 621 -16.18 -1.69 2.74
N THR A 622 -15.06 -2.28 3.16
CA THR A 622 -14.92 -3.73 3.32
C THR A 622 -15.41 -4.18 4.68
N GLN A 623 -16.12 -5.29 4.70
CA GLN A 623 -16.57 -5.91 5.94
C GLN A 623 -15.43 -6.59 6.68
N MET A 624 -15.57 -6.64 7.99
CA MET A 624 -14.67 -7.33 8.92
C MET A 624 -15.47 -8.31 9.79
N SER A 625 -14.79 -9.28 10.37
CA SER A 625 -15.39 -10.19 11.37
C SER A 625 -14.36 -10.50 12.45
N VAL A 626 -14.83 -10.80 13.66
CA VAL A 626 -14.01 -11.31 14.75
C VAL A 626 -14.35 -12.77 14.95
N THR A 627 -13.34 -13.59 15.04
CA THR A 627 -13.47 -15.03 15.27
C THR A 627 -12.63 -15.45 16.49
N PRO A 628 -13.09 -16.43 17.29
CA PRO A 628 -12.31 -16.93 18.43
C PRO A 628 -11.10 -17.74 18.02
N VAL A 629 -10.93 -18.02 16.74
CA VAL A 629 -9.75 -18.69 16.17
C VAL A 629 -8.81 -17.65 15.59
N SER A 630 -7.54 -17.66 15.98
CA SER A 630 -6.50 -16.87 15.36
C SER A 630 -5.47 -17.75 14.68
N VAL A 631 -4.93 -17.28 13.55
CA VAL A 631 -3.87 -17.96 12.80
C VAL A 631 -2.71 -17.00 12.66
N LYS A 632 -1.58 -17.36 13.23
CA LYS A 632 -0.31 -16.61 13.12
C LYS A 632 0.62 -17.40 12.22
N VAL A 633 1.22 -16.75 11.24
CA VAL A 633 2.23 -17.33 10.36
C VAL A 633 3.50 -16.51 10.50
N VAL A 634 4.61 -17.19 10.63
CA VAL A 634 5.96 -16.61 10.63
C VAL A 634 6.68 -17.21 9.44
N ALA A 635 6.92 -16.41 8.41
CA ALA A 635 7.57 -16.88 7.21
C ALA A 635 8.58 -15.86 6.69
N ASP A 636 9.69 -16.35 6.18
CA ASP A 636 10.55 -15.57 5.32
C ASP A 636 9.75 -15.17 4.07
N SER A 637 9.97 -13.95 3.60
CA SER A 637 9.22 -13.43 2.44
C SER A 637 9.77 -13.89 1.10
N SER A 638 10.86 -14.66 1.08
CA SER A 638 11.53 -15.09 -0.14
C SER A 638 11.90 -16.57 -0.10
N MET A 639 11.93 -17.18 -1.28
CA MET A 639 12.37 -18.55 -1.51
C MET A 639 13.14 -18.64 -2.81
N GLU A 640 14.06 -19.61 -2.92
CA GLU A 640 14.83 -19.82 -4.13
C GLU A 640 14.09 -20.77 -5.12
N PRO A 641 14.24 -20.58 -6.45
CA PRO A 641 13.73 -21.53 -7.43
C PRO A 641 14.29 -22.92 -7.19
N GLY A 642 13.43 -23.93 -7.28
CA GLY A 642 13.81 -25.34 -7.08
C GLY A 642 14.00 -25.75 -5.64
N LYS A 643 13.88 -24.84 -4.67
CA LYS A 643 13.98 -25.15 -3.25
C LYS A 643 12.61 -25.14 -2.56
N SER A 644 12.52 -25.82 -1.45
CA SER A 644 11.37 -25.83 -0.56
C SER A 644 11.57 -24.84 0.56
N LEU A 645 10.49 -24.16 0.95
CA LEU A 645 10.41 -23.27 2.09
C LEU A 645 9.42 -23.84 3.10
N ASP A 646 9.84 -23.94 4.33
CA ASP A 646 8.97 -24.33 5.45
C ASP A 646 8.37 -23.09 6.11
N ILE A 647 7.07 -23.10 6.26
CA ILE A 647 6.28 -21.99 6.77
C ILE A 647 5.59 -22.48 8.05
N PRO A 648 6.14 -22.19 9.23
CA PRO A 648 5.49 -22.51 10.49
C PRO A 648 4.28 -21.59 10.71
N PHE A 649 3.22 -22.15 11.25
CA PHE A 649 2.03 -21.41 11.67
C PHE A 649 1.50 -21.92 13.01
N THR A 650 0.92 -21.01 13.78
CA THR A 650 0.31 -21.30 15.08
C THR A 650 -1.15 -20.93 15.04
N ILE A 651 -2.01 -21.84 15.42
CA ILE A 651 -3.43 -21.64 15.63
C ILE A 651 -3.69 -21.43 17.11
N SER A 652 -4.41 -20.36 17.47
CA SER A 652 -4.84 -20.15 18.86
C SER A 652 -6.37 -20.07 18.91
N THR A 653 -6.95 -20.61 19.99
CA THR A 653 -8.39 -20.62 20.21
C THR A 653 -8.69 -20.41 21.69
N SER A 654 -9.93 -20.06 22.02
CA SER A 654 -10.40 -19.99 23.41
C SER A 654 -10.75 -21.39 24.00
N VAL A 655 -10.90 -22.41 23.15
CA VAL A 655 -11.35 -23.76 23.56
C VAL A 655 -10.18 -24.76 23.41
N PRO A 656 -9.68 -25.35 24.50
CA PRO A 656 -8.63 -26.35 24.42
C PRO A 656 -9.11 -27.65 23.76
N ARG A 657 -8.17 -28.41 23.20
CA ARG A 657 -8.40 -29.68 22.50
C ARG A 657 -9.37 -29.61 21.32
N THR A 658 -9.43 -28.45 20.68
CA THR A 658 -10.21 -28.25 19.47
C THR A 658 -9.48 -28.86 18.27
N LYS A 659 -10.21 -29.62 17.45
CA LYS A 659 -9.70 -30.12 16.16
C LYS A 659 -9.96 -29.09 15.09
N PHE A 660 -8.93 -28.75 14.31
CA PHE A 660 -8.98 -27.85 13.16
C PHE A 660 -8.75 -28.62 11.88
N ASN A 661 -9.54 -28.35 10.86
CA ASN A 661 -9.29 -28.73 9.49
C ASN A 661 -8.47 -27.62 8.83
N ILE A 662 -7.41 -27.99 8.12
CA ILE A 662 -6.49 -27.08 7.46
C ILE A 662 -6.65 -27.25 5.96
N ARG A 663 -6.79 -26.13 5.24
CA ARG A 663 -6.70 -26.09 3.79
C ARG A 663 -5.71 -25.02 3.40
N ALA A 664 -4.82 -25.32 2.47
CA ALA A 664 -3.88 -24.33 1.97
C ALA A 664 -3.92 -24.28 0.45
N ARG A 665 -3.75 -23.08 -0.09
CA ARG A 665 -3.77 -22.83 -1.52
C ARG A 665 -2.78 -21.72 -1.89
N ASN A 666 -2.21 -21.80 -3.07
CA ASN A 666 -1.41 -20.70 -3.63
C ASN A 666 -1.83 -20.42 -5.08
N ASP A 667 -1.71 -19.16 -5.47
CA ASP A 667 -2.13 -18.62 -6.78
C ASP A 667 -1.29 -19.11 -7.98
N LYS A 668 -0.13 -19.73 -7.72
CA LYS A 668 0.78 -20.29 -8.75
C LYS A 668 0.65 -21.81 -8.89
N ASN A 669 -0.19 -22.45 -8.07
CA ASN A 669 -0.33 -23.91 -8.03
C ASN A 669 0.99 -24.65 -7.77
N PHE A 670 1.91 -24.04 -7.02
CA PHE A 670 3.13 -24.68 -6.56
C PHE A 670 2.82 -25.83 -5.62
N VAL A 671 3.65 -26.84 -5.64
CA VAL A 671 3.48 -28.04 -4.80
C VAL A 671 3.61 -27.66 -3.34
N MET A 672 2.64 -28.10 -2.54
CA MET A 672 2.60 -27.89 -1.11
C MET A 672 2.40 -29.18 -0.34
N LYS A 673 2.96 -29.23 0.88
CA LYS A 673 2.71 -30.27 1.87
C LYS A 673 2.31 -29.63 3.18
N TYR A 674 1.20 -30.04 3.75
CA TYR A 674 0.70 -29.52 5.02
C TYR A 674 -0.20 -30.53 5.71
N PRO A 675 -0.39 -30.47 7.04
CA PRO A 675 -1.31 -31.35 7.74
C PRO A 675 -2.78 -30.99 7.42
N ASN A 676 -3.58 -31.96 7.03
CA ASN A 676 -5.01 -31.72 6.74
C ASN A 676 -5.83 -31.40 8.02
N SER A 677 -5.33 -31.78 9.20
CA SER A 677 -5.94 -31.42 10.47
C SER A 677 -4.93 -31.39 11.60
N ILE A 678 -5.19 -30.51 12.58
CA ILE A 678 -4.38 -30.35 13.80
C ILE A 678 -5.31 -30.26 15.00
N VAL A 679 -4.85 -30.71 16.16
CA VAL A 679 -5.61 -30.62 17.42
C VAL A 679 -4.86 -29.71 18.37
N SER A 680 -5.54 -28.70 18.95
CA SER A 680 -4.96 -27.83 19.95
C SER A 680 -4.62 -28.58 21.26
N GLY A 681 -3.53 -28.19 21.88
CA GLY A 681 -3.11 -28.72 23.17
C GLY A 681 -3.95 -28.21 24.36
N SER A 682 -3.51 -28.49 25.55
CA SER A 682 -4.11 -27.96 26.79
C SER A 682 -4.00 -26.44 26.93
N ARG A 683 -3.04 -25.83 26.24
CA ARG A 683 -2.85 -24.35 26.20
C ARG A 683 -3.69 -23.67 25.13
N SER A 684 -4.63 -24.37 24.50
CA SER A 684 -5.48 -23.85 23.43
C SER A 684 -4.71 -23.38 22.19
N THR A 685 -3.49 -23.86 21.97
CA THR A 685 -2.68 -23.59 20.79
C THR A 685 -2.35 -24.87 20.03
N ALA A 686 -2.16 -24.76 18.75
CA ALA A 686 -1.71 -25.84 17.87
C ALA A 686 -0.71 -25.30 16.85
N ASP A 687 0.45 -25.95 16.75
CA ASP A 687 1.48 -25.57 15.80
C ASP A 687 1.46 -26.51 14.59
N GLY A 688 1.69 -25.96 13.42
CA GLY A 688 1.79 -26.69 12.17
C GLY A 688 2.86 -26.11 11.27
N THR A 689 3.28 -26.88 10.28
CA THR A 689 4.21 -26.43 9.25
C THR A 689 3.64 -26.75 7.88
N LEU A 690 3.70 -25.77 7.00
CA LEU A 690 3.41 -25.92 5.58
C LEU A 690 4.71 -25.80 4.82
N THR A 691 4.99 -26.74 3.93
CA THR A 691 6.14 -26.70 3.02
C THR A 691 5.65 -26.37 1.63
N ILE A 692 6.20 -25.32 1.00
CA ILE A 692 5.94 -24.96 -0.40
C ILE A 692 7.22 -25.10 -1.21
N THR A 693 7.10 -25.55 -2.47
CA THR A 693 8.24 -25.76 -3.38
C THR A 693 8.02 -25.03 -4.69
N ALA A 694 8.89 -24.07 -4.99
CA ALA A 694 8.89 -23.39 -6.29
C ALA A 694 9.57 -24.28 -7.37
N PRO A 695 9.02 -24.37 -8.59
CA PRO A 695 9.72 -25.00 -9.73
C PRO A 695 11.09 -24.34 -9.99
N SER A 696 12.05 -25.14 -10.44
CA SER A 696 13.42 -24.65 -10.68
C SER A 696 13.54 -23.60 -11.80
N ASN A 697 12.58 -23.58 -12.71
CA ASN A 697 12.50 -22.61 -13.82
C ASN A 697 11.69 -21.36 -13.47
N THR A 698 11.29 -21.19 -12.21
CA THR A 698 10.52 -20.00 -11.80
C THR A 698 11.38 -18.75 -11.91
N ALA A 699 10.84 -17.73 -12.56
CA ALA A 699 11.55 -16.45 -12.74
C ALA A 699 11.70 -15.70 -11.41
N SER A 700 12.84 -15.02 -11.21
CA SER A 700 13.07 -14.12 -10.09
C SER A 700 12.04 -12.98 -10.09
N GLY A 701 11.54 -12.61 -8.91
CA GLY A 701 10.46 -11.64 -8.74
C GLY A 701 9.06 -12.23 -8.95
N THR A 702 8.92 -13.57 -9.08
CA THR A 702 7.58 -14.20 -9.08
C THR A 702 6.98 -14.09 -7.70
N ASP A 703 5.86 -13.37 -7.60
CA ASP A 703 5.08 -13.23 -6.36
C ASP A 703 4.12 -14.41 -6.21
N ILE A 704 4.02 -14.93 -5.00
CA ILE A 704 3.14 -16.04 -4.63
C ILE A 704 2.25 -15.57 -3.50
N THR A 705 0.95 -15.67 -3.68
CA THR A 705 0.00 -15.49 -2.60
C THR A 705 -0.45 -16.84 -2.07
N LEU A 706 -0.07 -17.13 -0.84
CA LEU A 706 -0.45 -18.34 -0.11
C LEU A 706 -1.59 -18.00 0.86
N THR A 707 -2.67 -18.76 0.82
CA THR A 707 -3.77 -18.68 1.77
C THR A 707 -3.81 -19.96 2.59
N ILE A 708 -3.88 -19.83 3.91
CA ILE A 708 -4.06 -20.93 4.85
C ILE A 708 -5.40 -20.73 5.55
N ASP A 709 -6.38 -21.57 5.25
CA ASP A 709 -7.69 -21.57 5.86
C ASP A 709 -7.73 -22.57 7.02
N VAL A 710 -8.25 -22.14 8.16
CA VAL A 710 -8.37 -22.94 9.37
C VAL A 710 -9.84 -22.94 9.82
N GLU A 711 -10.44 -24.12 9.92
CA GLU A 711 -11.84 -24.30 10.29
C GLU A 711 -11.95 -25.28 11.47
N SER A 712 -12.69 -24.88 12.51
CA SER A 712 -12.97 -25.75 13.65
C SER A 712 -13.90 -26.89 13.23
N ALA A 713 -13.53 -28.14 13.55
CA ALA A 713 -14.32 -29.29 13.16
C ALA A 713 -15.66 -29.46 13.93
N GLY A 714 -15.87 -28.69 15.00
CA GLY A 714 -17.04 -28.79 15.87
C GLY A 714 -17.94 -27.56 15.88
N THR A 715 -17.50 -26.47 15.29
CA THR A 715 -18.22 -25.20 15.23
C THR A 715 -18.08 -24.61 13.82
N SER A 716 -18.80 -23.52 13.53
CA SER A 716 -18.63 -22.77 12.28
C SER A 716 -17.43 -21.81 12.32
N ASP A 717 -16.67 -21.81 13.42
CA ASP A 717 -15.56 -20.88 13.59
C ASP A 717 -14.45 -21.18 12.60
N SER A 718 -14.04 -20.17 11.89
CA SER A 718 -12.94 -20.25 10.92
C SER A 718 -12.16 -18.95 10.90
N ASN A 719 -10.88 -19.05 10.56
CA ASN A 719 -10.03 -17.91 10.26
C ASN A 719 -9.01 -18.31 9.19
N TYR A 720 -8.25 -17.35 8.71
CA TYR A 720 -7.28 -17.55 7.65
C TYR A 720 -6.04 -16.71 7.87
N ALA A 721 -4.95 -17.10 7.20
CA ALA A 721 -3.77 -16.26 7.02
C ALA A 721 -3.46 -16.14 5.53
N VAL A 722 -3.11 -14.95 5.09
CA VAL A 722 -2.61 -14.67 3.73
C VAL A 722 -1.15 -14.28 3.85
N VAL A 723 -0.29 -15.02 3.17
CA VAL A 723 1.16 -14.83 3.18
C VAL A 723 1.61 -14.52 1.76
N ARG A 724 2.42 -13.48 1.59
CA ARG A 724 3.05 -13.17 0.32
C ARG A 724 4.50 -13.59 0.35
N LEU A 725 4.89 -14.37 -0.64
CA LEU A 725 6.23 -14.88 -0.84
C LEU A 725 6.74 -14.43 -2.21
N SER A 726 8.03 -14.23 -2.34
CA SER A 726 8.67 -13.94 -3.62
C SER A 726 9.70 -14.99 -3.95
N VAL A 727 9.68 -15.51 -5.17
CA VAL A 727 10.75 -16.37 -5.65
C VAL A 727 11.91 -15.48 -6.08
N ILE A 728 13.05 -15.62 -5.42
CA ILE A 728 14.25 -14.81 -5.69
C ILE A 728 15.40 -15.75 -6.06
N LYS A 729 15.91 -15.58 -7.26
CA LYS A 729 17.09 -16.31 -7.70
C LYS A 729 18.31 -15.82 -6.91
N LYS A 730 19.16 -16.74 -6.49
CA LYS A 730 20.41 -16.37 -5.84
C LYS A 730 21.24 -15.47 -6.76
N VAL A 731 21.54 -14.28 -6.27
CA VAL A 731 22.38 -13.32 -7.00
C VAL A 731 23.84 -13.75 -6.88
N THR A 732 24.53 -13.74 -8.00
CA THR A 732 25.96 -14.09 -8.09
C THR A 732 26.83 -12.91 -8.48
N ASP A 733 26.24 -11.87 -9.04
CA ASP A 733 26.89 -10.62 -9.39
C ASP A 733 26.40 -9.48 -8.48
N PHE A 734 27.32 -8.88 -7.75
CA PHE A 734 27.08 -7.76 -6.85
C PHE A 734 27.88 -6.52 -7.25
N THR A 735 28.57 -6.58 -8.39
CA THR A 735 29.40 -5.48 -8.90
C THR A 735 28.54 -4.49 -9.67
N PRO A 736 28.47 -3.21 -9.25
CA PRO A 736 27.77 -2.20 -10.03
C PRO A 736 28.43 -1.97 -11.39
N PRO A 737 27.63 -1.74 -12.43
CA PRO A 737 28.17 -1.27 -13.71
C PRO A 737 28.96 0.02 -13.54
N GLU A 738 30.02 0.15 -14.30
CA GLU A 738 30.80 1.39 -14.36
C GLU A 738 30.09 2.44 -15.22
N CYS A 739 30.08 3.68 -14.71
CA CYS A 739 29.54 4.84 -15.42
C CYS A 739 30.57 5.96 -15.37
N ASN A 740 31.05 6.38 -16.54
CA ASN A 740 32.11 7.39 -16.68
C ASN A 740 31.69 8.50 -17.63
N MET A 741 31.84 9.77 -17.21
CA MET A 741 31.59 10.96 -18.04
C MET A 741 32.89 11.58 -18.53
N PHE A 742 32.90 11.95 -19.81
CA PHE A 742 34.06 12.58 -20.44
C PHE A 742 33.62 13.48 -21.61
N ASN A 743 34.58 14.17 -22.26
CA ASN A 743 34.31 15.16 -23.33
C ASN A 743 33.27 16.21 -22.91
N ILE A 744 33.37 16.71 -21.71
CA ILE A 744 32.43 17.66 -21.13
C ILE A 744 32.76 19.07 -21.62
N ASN A 745 31.82 19.70 -22.29
CA ASN A 745 31.88 21.10 -22.64
C ASN A 745 31.08 21.92 -21.62
N ASN A 746 31.75 22.68 -20.76
CA ASN A 746 31.19 23.42 -19.64
C ASN A 746 30.71 24.84 -19.97
N SER A 747 30.51 25.17 -21.23
CA SER A 747 30.19 26.54 -21.66
C SER A 747 28.71 26.85 -21.55
N CYS A 748 28.26 27.30 -20.40
CA CYS A 748 26.88 27.80 -20.23
C CYS A 748 26.85 29.31 -19.96
N PRO A 749 26.14 30.11 -20.75
CA PRO A 749 25.95 31.52 -20.49
C PRO A 749 25.01 31.76 -19.31
N THR A 750 24.96 32.99 -18.81
CA THR A 750 24.05 33.41 -17.73
C THR A 750 22.57 33.35 -18.13
N ASP A 751 22.26 33.60 -19.41
CA ASP A 751 20.91 33.30 -19.97
C ASP A 751 20.90 31.88 -20.53
N CYS A 752 20.29 30.99 -19.78
CA CYS A 752 20.31 29.56 -20.07
C CYS A 752 19.29 29.11 -21.12
N ARG A 753 18.29 29.94 -21.47
CA ARG A 753 17.07 29.55 -22.20
C ARG A 753 17.25 28.91 -23.58
N ASN A 754 18.34 29.23 -24.27
CA ASN A 754 18.64 28.71 -25.61
C ASN A 754 20.05 28.15 -25.73
N ALA A 755 20.64 27.77 -24.58
CA ALA A 755 21.99 27.24 -24.54
C ALA A 755 22.01 25.82 -23.99
N SER A 756 22.89 25.00 -24.51
CA SER A 756 23.13 23.64 -24.06
C SER A 756 24.62 23.35 -23.88
N TRP A 757 24.91 22.46 -22.98
CA TRP A 757 26.24 21.86 -22.81
C TRP A 757 26.21 20.38 -23.19
N HIS A 758 27.37 19.77 -23.38
CA HIS A 758 27.48 18.42 -23.89
C HIS A 758 28.37 17.58 -23.00
N ALA A 759 28.04 16.30 -22.89
CA ALA A 759 28.84 15.28 -22.23
C ALA A 759 28.71 13.96 -22.97
N THR A 760 29.79 13.17 -22.94
CA THR A 760 29.74 11.78 -23.36
C THR A 760 29.78 10.90 -22.12
N VAL A 761 28.90 9.91 -22.05
CA VAL A 761 28.79 8.98 -20.93
C VAL A 761 29.04 7.57 -21.43
N ASN A 762 30.09 6.91 -20.92
CA ASN A 762 30.35 5.49 -21.17
C ASN A 762 29.87 4.65 -19.99
N MET A 763 29.19 3.57 -20.30
CA MET A 763 28.64 2.64 -19.31
C MET A 763 28.97 1.20 -19.72
N THR A 764 29.45 0.41 -18.77
CA THR A 764 29.81 -0.99 -18.99
C THR A 764 29.66 -1.78 -17.68
N ASP A 765 29.30 -3.03 -17.80
CA ASP A 765 29.28 -3.97 -16.68
C ASP A 765 30.52 -4.90 -16.65
N GLY A 766 31.47 -4.61 -17.48
CA GLY A 766 32.71 -5.39 -17.53
C GLY A 766 32.44 -6.89 -17.73
N ASN A 767 32.89 -7.70 -16.77
CA ASN A 767 32.65 -9.15 -16.75
C ASN A 767 31.40 -9.56 -15.94
N GLY A 768 30.53 -8.62 -15.56
CA GLY A 768 29.31 -8.88 -14.82
C GLY A 768 28.20 -9.51 -15.68
N THR A 769 26.97 -9.40 -15.23
CA THR A 769 25.81 -9.98 -15.91
C THR A 769 25.35 -9.21 -17.15
N GLY A 770 25.94 -8.06 -17.39
CA GLY A 770 25.69 -7.16 -18.51
C GLY A 770 24.64 -6.09 -18.20
N VAL A 771 24.77 -4.95 -18.85
CA VAL A 771 23.87 -3.81 -18.69
C VAL A 771 22.45 -4.19 -19.09
N GLU A 772 21.47 -3.90 -18.23
CA GLU A 772 20.05 -4.10 -18.50
C GLU A 772 19.37 -2.80 -18.92
N LYS A 773 19.63 -1.71 -18.19
CA LYS A 773 18.93 -0.45 -18.38
C LYS A 773 19.81 0.74 -18.07
N VAL A 774 19.67 1.78 -18.87
CA VAL A 774 20.28 3.10 -18.62
C VAL A 774 19.17 4.13 -18.56
N TRP A 775 19.26 5.08 -17.63
CA TRP A 775 18.30 6.14 -17.52
C TRP A 775 18.87 7.39 -16.84
N ILE A 776 18.30 8.53 -17.19
CA ILE A 776 18.73 9.82 -16.67
C ILE A 776 17.89 10.12 -15.43
N GLN A 777 18.57 10.31 -14.28
CA GLN A 777 17.91 10.65 -13.02
C GLN A 777 17.65 12.15 -12.88
N GLU A 778 18.63 12.96 -13.34
CA GLU A 778 18.58 14.41 -13.28
C GLU A 778 19.08 14.99 -14.60
N GLY A 779 18.45 16.04 -15.08
CA GLY A 779 18.80 16.77 -16.27
C GLY A 779 17.71 16.69 -17.36
N ASP A 780 17.53 17.81 -18.06
CA ASP A 780 16.75 17.88 -19.31
C ASP A 780 17.70 17.58 -20.47
N VAL A 781 17.64 16.35 -20.99
CA VAL A 781 18.68 15.79 -21.85
C VAL A 781 18.08 15.23 -23.12
N PHE A 782 18.57 15.72 -24.26
CA PHE A 782 18.47 15.01 -25.51
C PHE A 782 19.71 14.11 -25.68
N HIS A 783 19.56 12.82 -25.95
CA HIS A 783 20.69 11.91 -26.10
C HIS A 783 20.56 11.01 -27.33
N SER A 784 21.70 10.62 -27.90
CA SER A 784 21.83 9.52 -28.84
C SER A 784 22.68 8.43 -28.22
N ALA A 785 22.32 7.18 -28.48
CA ALA A 785 23.01 6.01 -27.95
C ALA A 785 23.84 5.32 -29.04
N ASN A 786 25.03 4.87 -28.68
CA ASN A 786 25.81 3.94 -29.47
C ASN A 786 26.23 2.75 -28.61
N GLU A 787 26.15 1.57 -29.12
CA GLU A 787 26.56 0.34 -28.44
C GLU A 787 27.73 -0.29 -29.21
N THR A 788 28.79 -0.58 -28.48
CA THR A 788 30.00 -1.20 -29.05
C THR A 788 30.39 -2.41 -28.23
N GLU A 789 30.87 -3.45 -28.90
CA GLU A 789 31.36 -4.66 -28.24
C GLU A 789 32.88 -4.78 -28.47
N HIS A 790 33.62 -4.85 -27.38
CA HIS A 790 35.06 -5.03 -27.38
C HIS A 790 35.45 -6.22 -26.50
N GLY A 791 35.97 -7.30 -27.13
CA GLY A 791 36.44 -8.46 -26.38
C GLY A 791 35.37 -9.19 -25.57
N GLY A 792 34.11 -9.15 -25.99
CA GLY A 792 32.97 -9.75 -25.28
C GLY A 792 32.37 -8.81 -24.18
N ILE A 793 32.90 -7.59 -24.04
CA ILE A 793 32.40 -6.60 -23.13
C ILE A 793 31.58 -5.56 -23.91
N THR A 794 30.34 -5.40 -23.54
CA THR A 794 29.46 -4.38 -24.11
C THR A 794 29.69 -3.05 -23.44
N VAL A 795 29.93 -2.00 -24.22
CA VAL A 795 30.04 -0.61 -23.78
C VAL A 795 28.94 0.19 -24.45
N ILE A 796 28.08 0.80 -23.62
CA ILE A 796 27.02 1.69 -24.07
C ILE A 796 27.53 3.14 -23.91
N GLN A 797 27.49 3.89 -24.99
CA GLN A 797 27.90 5.28 -25.01
C GLN A 797 26.73 6.20 -25.31
N TYR A 798 26.47 7.15 -24.42
CA TYR A 798 25.49 8.21 -24.60
C TYR A 798 26.20 9.52 -24.97
N PHE A 799 25.74 10.13 -26.05
CA PHE A 799 26.10 11.51 -26.41
C PHE A 799 24.97 12.41 -25.91
N CYS A 800 25.21 13.12 -24.83
CA CYS A 800 24.20 13.91 -24.13
C CYS A 800 24.34 15.38 -24.50
N GLN A 801 23.22 16.00 -24.89
CA GLN A 801 23.05 17.45 -24.99
C GLN A 801 22.09 17.89 -23.90
N ILE A 802 22.55 18.70 -22.98
CA ILE A 802 21.86 19.06 -21.74
C ILE A 802 21.54 20.55 -21.75
N SER A 803 20.33 20.92 -21.33
CA SER A 803 19.94 22.33 -21.19
C SER A 803 20.82 23.04 -20.16
N CYS A 804 21.29 24.22 -20.47
CA CYS A 804 22.03 25.07 -19.54
C CYS A 804 21.16 25.52 -18.35
N CYS A 805 19.82 25.44 -18.45
CA CYS A 805 18.92 25.75 -17.36
C CYS A 805 18.83 24.65 -16.32
N THR A 806 19.25 23.43 -16.65
CA THR A 806 19.39 22.29 -15.74
C THR A 806 20.86 21.89 -15.66
N PRO A 807 21.66 22.53 -14.77
CA PRO A 807 23.12 22.38 -14.79
C PRO A 807 23.60 21.00 -14.37
N ASN A 808 22.74 20.15 -13.86
CA ASN A 808 23.08 18.83 -13.36
C ASN A 808 22.78 17.75 -14.40
N LEU A 809 23.66 16.79 -14.49
CA LEU A 809 23.41 15.52 -15.19
C LEU A 809 23.73 14.37 -14.23
N LYS A 810 22.75 13.55 -13.94
CA LYS A 810 22.93 12.29 -13.21
C LYS A 810 22.39 11.14 -14.04
N VAL A 811 23.27 10.21 -14.39
CA VAL A 811 22.92 9.01 -15.16
C VAL A 811 23.07 7.80 -14.26
N SER A 812 22.09 6.90 -14.32
CA SER A 812 22.15 5.58 -13.68
C SER A 812 22.15 4.49 -14.72
N VAL A 813 22.96 3.48 -14.48
CA VAL A 813 23.04 2.25 -15.27
C VAL A 813 22.80 1.06 -14.35
N THR A 814 21.99 0.11 -14.77
CA THR A 814 21.74 -1.12 -14.03
C THR A 814 22.16 -2.32 -14.84
N ASP A 815 22.68 -3.33 -14.16
CA ASP A 815 22.88 -4.66 -14.72
C ASP A 815 21.61 -5.53 -14.61
N LYS A 816 21.67 -6.76 -15.10
CA LYS A 816 20.55 -7.72 -15.06
C LYS A 816 20.20 -8.20 -13.64
N GLU A 817 21.11 -8.11 -12.69
CA GLU A 817 20.88 -8.45 -11.29
C GLU A 817 20.37 -7.24 -10.48
N GLY A 818 20.43 -6.02 -11.03
CA GLY A 818 19.93 -4.80 -10.41
C GLY A 818 20.96 -4.06 -9.58
N ASN A 819 22.24 -4.32 -9.78
CA ASN A 819 23.29 -3.46 -9.25
C ASN A 819 23.29 -2.14 -10.01
N VAL A 820 23.56 -1.05 -9.32
CA VAL A 820 23.41 0.31 -9.84
C VAL A 820 24.74 1.02 -9.87
N GLY A 821 25.17 1.39 -11.06
CA GLY A 821 26.24 2.36 -11.28
C GLY A 821 25.66 3.75 -11.53
N THR A 822 26.32 4.79 -11.04
CA THR A 822 25.89 6.17 -11.25
C THR A 822 27.06 7.06 -11.58
N CYS A 823 26.84 8.01 -12.46
CA CYS A 823 27.75 9.11 -12.68
C CYS A 823 27.01 10.45 -12.64
N PHE A 824 27.70 11.45 -12.14
CA PHE A 824 27.14 12.78 -11.92
C PHE A 824 28.11 13.86 -12.35
N HIS A 825 27.60 14.88 -13.01
CA HIS A 825 28.33 16.12 -13.30
C HIS A 825 27.42 17.33 -13.16
N SER A 826 27.99 18.42 -12.63
CA SER A 826 27.30 19.70 -12.48
C SER A 826 28.21 20.80 -13.03
N ILE A 827 27.62 21.64 -13.87
CA ILE A 827 28.33 22.81 -14.39
C ILE A 827 27.88 24.07 -13.63
N ARG A 828 28.82 25.03 -13.46
CA ARG A 828 28.50 26.33 -12.91
C ARG A 828 28.32 27.31 -14.08
N PRO A 829 27.26 28.13 -14.10
CA PRO A 829 27.15 29.22 -15.10
C PRO A 829 28.36 30.16 -15.00
N ILE A 830 28.86 30.54 -16.15
CA ILE A 830 29.96 31.55 -16.21
C ILE A 830 29.36 32.89 -15.79
N THR A 831 29.62 33.34 -14.58
CA THR A 831 29.38 34.70 -14.19
C THR A 831 30.46 35.56 -14.85
N THR A 832 30.11 36.27 -15.91
CA THR A 832 30.95 37.36 -16.44
C THR A 832 31.18 38.37 -15.32
N PRO A 833 32.43 38.72 -14.97
CA PRO A 833 32.65 39.80 -14.04
C PRO A 833 31.98 41.05 -14.60
N ALA A 834 31.19 41.74 -13.81
CA ALA A 834 30.63 43.02 -14.20
C ALA A 834 31.76 43.93 -14.66
N PRO A 835 31.60 44.69 -15.76
CA PRO A 835 32.63 45.62 -16.22
C PRO A 835 32.90 46.62 -15.09
N PHE A 836 34.18 46.70 -14.67
CA PHE A 836 34.65 47.68 -13.74
C PHE A 836 34.42 49.06 -14.33
N THR A 837 33.42 49.76 -13.87
CA THR A 837 33.34 51.21 -14.06
C THR A 837 34.30 51.83 -13.09
N THR A 838 35.41 52.35 -13.61
CA THR A 838 36.35 53.15 -12.89
C THR A 838 35.72 54.49 -12.46
N PRO A 839 35.60 54.81 -11.16
CA PRO A 839 35.40 56.20 -10.79
C PRO A 839 36.75 56.93 -10.76
N ASN A 840 36.78 58.08 -11.42
CA ASN A 840 37.90 58.98 -11.41
C ASN A 840 38.24 59.53 -10.02
N GLY A 841 39.54 59.46 -9.66
CA GLY A 841 40.29 60.45 -9.07
C GLY A 841 40.21 60.71 -7.55
N GLY A 842 41.33 60.43 -6.85
CA GLY A 842 41.72 61.02 -5.56
C GLY A 842 42.83 60.20 -4.86
N PRO A 843 43.93 60.78 -4.36
CA PRO A 843 45.10 60.00 -3.99
C PRO A 843 45.06 59.40 -2.57
N PRO A 844 46.00 58.52 -2.23
CA PRO A 844 45.82 57.49 -1.21
C PRO A 844 46.35 57.98 0.19
N SER A 845 45.69 57.45 1.22
CA SER A 845 46.31 57.45 2.57
C SER A 845 46.42 55.98 3.03
N LEU A 846 47.66 55.67 3.40
CA LEU A 846 48.08 54.42 4.05
C LEU A 846 47.30 54.16 5.35
N GLY A 847 46.83 52.94 5.55
CA GLY A 847 46.27 52.45 6.84
C GLY A 847 46.29 50.95 6.89
N MET A 848 47.04 50.44 7.78
CA MET A 848 47.43 49.02 8.06
C MET A 848 46.31 48.00 8.09
N ALA A 849 46.71 46.83 7.66
CA ALA A 849 45.96 45.56 7.81
C ALA A 849 45.83 45.12 9.28
N THR A 850 44.65 44.67 9.67
CA THR A 850 44.43 43.69 10.73
C THR A 850 43.25 42.77 10.38
N PRO A 851 43.27 41.53 10.84
CA PRO A 851 42.52 40.49 10.16
C PRO A 851 41.10 40.28 10.73
N LEU A 852 40.25 39.75 9.82
CA LEU A 852 38.90 39.22 10.11
C LEU A 852 38.89 38.14 11.22
N TRP A 853 38.52 38.54 12.43
CA TRP A 853 38.09 37.63 13.50
C TRP A 853 37.12 38.33 14.46
N ILE A 854 36.03 38.93 14.01
CA ILE A 854 34.93 39.42 14.88
C ILE A 854 33.63 39.38 14.06
N CYS A 855 33.02 38.23 13.98
CA CYS A 855 31.60 38.07 13.60
C CYS A 855 31.01 36.73 14.08
N LEU A 856 31.45 36.25 15.26
CA LEU A 856 30.92 34.99 15.85
C LEU A 856 30.75 35.10 17.36
N LEU A 857 30.40 36.28 17.91
CA LEU A 857 30.19 36.47 19.36
C LEU A 857 29.06 37.48 19.70
N LEU A 858 27.99 37.52 18.93
CA LEU A 858 26.83 38.36 19.28
C LEU A 858 25.45 37.68 19.11
N SER A 859 25.39 36.34 19.24
CA SER A 859 24.10 35.62 19.31
C SER A 859 23.92 34.72 20.55
N ALA A 860 24.74 34.92 21.58
CA ALA A 860 24.70 34.09 22.81
C ALA A 860 24.35 34.85 24.12
N THR A 861 23.72 36.03 24.06
CA THR A 861 23.37 36.79 25.28
C THR A 861 21.93 37.32 25.29
N ALA A 862 20.95 36.56 24.84
CA ALA A 862 19.54 36.94 24.94
C ALA A 862 18.61 35.77 25.32
N MET A 863 19.01 34.88 26.23
CA MET A 863 18.10 33.90 26.88
C MET A 863 18.62 33.48 28.26
N ILE A 864 18.76 34.41 29.16
CA ILE A 864 18.80 34.16 30.62
C ILE A 864 18.15 35.34 31.31
N ARG A 865 16.84 35.32 31.44
CA ARG A 865 16.05 36.01 32.47
C ARG A 865 14.63 35.45 32.38
N ASP A 866 14.38 34.65 33.36
CA ASP A 866 13.09 34.40 34.04
C ASP A 866 13.01 32.94 34.50
N LEU A 867 13.69 32.69 35.60
CA LEU A 867 13.38 31.59 36.49
C LEU A 867 13.56 32.14 37.93
N ALA A 868 12.46 32.46 38.57
CA ALA A 868 12.35 32.55 40.02
C ALA A 868 11.24 31.59 40.48
N PRO A 869 11.37 30.96 41.64
CA PRO A 869 10.66 29.75 42.02
C PRO A 869 9.36 30.01 42.75
N LEU A 870 8.42 29.13 42.56
CA LEU A 870 7.29 28.97 43.48
C LEU A 870 7.17 27.51 43.90
N SER A 871 7.45 27.32 45.17
CA SER A 871 7.14 26.20 46.04
C SER A 871 5.63 25.97 46.17
N LEU A 872 5.18 24.76 45.95
CA LEU A 872 4.34 23.90 46.81
C LEU A 872 3.89 22.70 45.97
#